data_78482ac0bfc0e22a99e16a6fda65b6e0
#
_entry.id   78482ac0bfc0e22a99e16a6fda65b6e0
#
_cell.length_a   1.000
_cell.length_b   1.000
_cell.length_c   1.000
_cell.angle_alpha   90.00
_cell.angle_beta   90.00
_cell.angle_gamma   90.00
#
_symmetry.space_group_name_H-M   'P 1'
#
loop_
_entity.id
_entity.type
_entity.pdbx_description
1 polymer ?
#
loop_
_entity_poly.entity_id
_entity_poly.type
_entity_poly.pdbx_seq_one_letter_code
_entity_poly.pdbx_strand_id
1 'polypeptide(L)'
;MDQAQLNWITGFIWNIADDVLRDVFVRGKYRDVILPMTVLRRLDAVLEPTKQAVLDMKAALDREQITNQDAALREASGEAFYNTSPFLLRDLKSRKTQQTLKDDFMAYLDGFSPNVQDILKNFEFRNQIPRLSESDGLGQLIEKFLDKDINLSPRPVGDLPGLDNHSMGTVFENLVRMFNEDNNEEAGQHWTPRDAVKLMASLMFLPVADKIESGTYLLYDCACGTGGMLTVAEETLQKIAKDHGKQVATHLYGQEINAETYAICKADLLLKIEGDSDAADNIVGGPAFSTLSNDQFRSRTFDFMLANPPYGKSWKSDLERMSGEGSKKDVKDPRFVIEHAGDPEYSLITRSSDGQMLFLANMLSKMKHDTPLGSRIAEVHNGSSLFTGDAGQGESNIRRWIIESDWLEAIVALPLNMFYNTGIATYVWVLSNRKQGTEREGQVQLIDATQWFKPMRNMGKKNCELSAGDIERICDTFLAFEETPQSKIFPNAAFGYWKVKVERPLRLHSQLTHARIETLRFASGDQWIRTTLYEELGEALFEDTSSVRTQLEKLINDWGKGDSEEEDEDGETETPRKTLSDKKKKKLLNPATWKRDAMLMDVATHLHKELGDGLFKDHNVFLKDVGATLKKLDLKPSASELKLIVNAVSWRVEDAPRVVKKTHKPGKAQPDPLRGTFAADIDGKTCVVEYEPDSELRDFEQIPLLEEGGIEAFIRREVLPYTPDAWIVEADTKVGYEVSFTRHFYHPPQLRTLAEISADILALEQETEDLLHEITKGATA
;
A
#
# COMPACT_ATOMS: atom_id res chain seq x y z
N MET A 1 -31.46 -6.55 -24.05
CA MET A 1 -30.80 -6.39 -25.37
C MET A 1 -29.75 -7.45 -25.60
N ASP A 2 -29.40 -7.77 -26.86
CA ASP A 2 -28.27 -8.66 -27.14
C ASP A 2 -26.93 -7.92 -27.09
N GLN A 3 -25.82 -8.65 -27.01
CA GLN A 3 -24.47 -8.08 -26.88
C GLN A 3 -24.06 -7.24 -28.12
N ALA A 4 -24.54 -7.59 -29.30
CA ALA A 4 -24.23 -6.87 -30.53
C ALA A 4 -24.86 -5.47 -30.52
N GLN A 5 -26.11 -5.35 -30.04
CA GLN A 5 -26.79 -4.09 -29.85
C GLN A 5 -26.10 -3.20 -28.80
N LEU A 6 -25.66 -3.77 -27.67
CA LEU A 6 -24.94 -3.04 -26.64
C LEU A 6 -23.59 -2.50 -27.15
N ASN A 7 -22.87 -3.32 -27.90
CA ASN A 7 -21.60 -2.92 -28.51
C ASN A 7 -21.81 -1.81 -29.56
N TRP A 8 -22.92 -1.86 -30.32
CA TRP A 8 -23.25 -0.81 -31.29
C TRP A 8 -23.54 0.52 -30.58
N ILE A 9 -24.38 0.52 -29.52
CA ILE A 9 -24.66 1.73 -28.73
C ILE A 9 -23.37 2.31 -28.16
N THR A 10 -22.53 1.48 -27.57
CA THR A 10 -21.22 1.88 -27.02
C THR A 10 -20.35 2.53 -28.11
N GLY A 11 -20.23 1.89 -29.28
CA GLY A 11 -19.49 2.42 -30.42
C GLY A 11 -20.04 3.72 -30.95
N PHE A 12 -21.37 3.87 -30.98
CA PHE A 12 -22.03 5.11 -31.39
C PHE A 12 -21.65 6.27 -30.46
N ILE A 13 -21.78 6.07 -29.12
CA ILE A 13 -21.43 7.11 -28.14
C ILE A 13 -19.92 7.41 -28.19
N TRP A 14 -19.08 6.41 -28.37
CA TRP A 14 -17.65 6.59 -28.55
C TRP A 14 -17.31 7.49 -29.73
N ASN A 15 -17.96 7.28 -30.88
CA ASN A 15 -17.74 8.08 -32.09
C ASN A 15 -18.18 9.54 -31.93
N ILE A 16 -19.15 9.86 -31.05
CA ILE A 16 -19.50 11.24 -30.72
C ILE A 16 -18.27 12.03 -30.23
N ALA A 17 -17.38 11.39 -29.46
CA ALA A 17 -16.15 12.03 -28.99
C ALA A 17 -15.24 12.47 -30.15
N ASP A 18 -15.01 11.60 -31.10
CA ASP A 18 -14.21 11.94 -32.29
C ASP A 18 -14.89 12.96 -33.21
N ASP A 19 -16.23 12.88 -33.36
CA ASP A 19 -17.00 13.78 -34.22
C ASP A 19 -17.05 15.22 -33.67
N VAL A 20 -17.20 15.40 -32.35
CA VAL A 20 -17.49 16.70 -31.72
C VAL A 20 -16.27 17.28 -30.98
N LEU A 21 -15.38 16.45 -30.40
CA LEU A 21 -14.36 16.93 -29.48
C LEU A 21 -12.96 17.00 -30.08
N ARG A 22 -12.71 16.39 -31.24
CA ARG A 22 -11.37 16.25 -31.83
C ARG A 22 -10.59 17.55 -31.91
N ASP A 23 -11.19 18.64 -32.33
CA ASP A 23 -10.54 19.93 -32.51
C ASP A 23 -10.65 20.85 -31.29
N VAL A 24 -11.41 20.43 -30.28
CA VAL A 24 -11.72 21.23 -29.08
C VAL A 24 -10.93 20.77 -27.86
N PHE A 25 -10.75 19.46 -27.71
CA PHE A 25 -10.11 18.85 -26.56
C PHE A 25 -8.97 17.93 -26.98
N VAL A 26 -7.96 17.78 -26.11
CA VAL A 26 -6.99 16.68 -26.24
C VAL A 26 -7.70 15.36 -25.92
N ARG A 27 -7.29 14.28 -26.57
CA ARG A 27 -7.96 12.98 -26.54
C ARG A 27 -8.21 12.47 -25.12
N GLY A 28 -7.23 12.62 -24.21
CA GLY A 28 -7.35 12.27 -22.79
C GLY A 28 -8.46 12.99 -22.01
N LYS A 29 -9.02 14.08 -22.57
CA LYS A 29 -10.11 14.86 -21.96
C LYS A 29 -11.50 14.55 -22.53
N TYR A 30 -11.62 13.65 -23.49
CA TYR A 30 -12.92 13.28 -24.07
C TYR A 30 -13.85 12.67 -23.03
N ARG A 31 -13.30 11.86 -22.12
CA ARG A 31 -14.07 11.23 -21.03
C ARG A 31 -14.77 12.24 -20.13
N ASP A 32 -14.13 13.40 -19.86
CA ASP A 32 -14.64 14.47 -18.98
C ASP A 32 -15.92 15.13 -19.57
N VAL A 33 -16.21 14.87 -20.83
CA VAL A 33 -17.40 15.37 -21.55
C VAL A 33 -18.40 14.25 -21.85
N ILE A 34 -17.93 13.14 -22.41
CA ILE A 34 -18.82 12.07 -22.91
C ILE A 34 -19.47 11.28 -21.78
N LEU A 35 -18.70 10.93 -20.73
CA LEU A 35 -19.28 10.16 -19.61
C LEU A 35 -20.39 10.94 -18.90
N PRO A 36 -20.19 12.20 -18.44
CA PRO A 36 -21.28 12.95 -17.81
C PRO A 36 -22.44 13.22 -18.76
N MET A 37 -22.19 13.44 -20.05
CA MET A 37 -23.30 13.60 -21.03
C MET A 37 -24.10 12.30 -21.21
N THR A 38 -23.44 11.14 -21.21
CA THR A 38 -24.12 9.84 -21.26
C THR A 38 -25.04 9.65 -20.04
N VAL A 39 -24.53 9.98 -18.85
CA VAL A 39 -25.34 9.96 -17.62
C VAL A 39 -26.52 10.92 -17.73
N LEU A 40 -26.27 12.18 -18.05
CA LEU A 40 -27.33 13.20 -18.18
C LEU A 40 -28.40 12.79 -19.17
N ARG A 41 -28.02 12.27 -20.34
CA ARG A 41 -29.00 11.83 -21.36
C ARG A 41 -29.87 10.67 -20.85
N ARG A 42 -29.25 9.71 -20.09
CA ARG A 42 -30.02 8.63 -19.46
C ARG A 42 -30.99 9.19 -18.42
N LEU A 43 -30.50 10.02 -17.47
CA LEU A 43 -31.35 10.60 -16.43
C LEU A 43 -32.49 11.45 -16.99
N ASP A 44 -32.22 12.25 -18.02
CA ASP A 44 -33.21 13.03 -18.72
C ASP A 44 -34.33 12.15 -19.32
N ALA A 45 -33.94 11.05 -19.96
CA ALA A 45 -34.88 10.10 -20.57
C ALA A 45 -35.73 9.33 -19.53
N VAL A 46 -35.15 9.03 -18.37
CA VAL A 46 -35.88 8.41 -17.27
C VAL A 46 -36.90 9.36 -16.66
N LEU A 47 -36.49 10.62 -16.43
CA LEU A 47 -37.35 11.65 -15.82
C LEU A 47 -38.43 12.23 -16.74
N GLU A 48 -38.30 12.08 -18.05
CA GLU A 48 -39.21 12.69 -19.03
C GLU A 48 -40.72 12.47 -18.72
N PRO A 49 -41.17 11.27 -18.33
CA PRO A 49 -42.59 11.03 -18.05
C PRO A 49 -43.11 11.70 -16.77
N THR A 50 -42.25 11.92 -15.78
CA THR A 50 -42.62 12.46 -14.47
C THR A 50 -42.20 13.92 -14.29
N LYS A 51 -41.57 14.50 -15.32
CA LYS A 51 -41.05 15.87 -15.29
C LYS A 51 -42.09 16.89 -14.82
N GLN A 52 -43.32 16.82 -15.35
CA GLN A 52 -44.38 17.75 -14.98
C GLN A 52 -44.80 17.58 -13.51
N ALA A 53 -44.90 16.35 -13.03
CA ALA A 53 -45.20 16.07 -11.62
C ALA A 53 -44.19 16.68 -10.67
N VAL A 54 -42.87 16.59 -11.02
CA VAL A 54 -41.79 17.23 -10.25
C VAL A 54 -41.94 18.75 -10.23
N LEU A 55 -42.24 19.37 -11.39
CA LEU A 55 -42.43 20.82 -11.47
C LEU A 55 -43.64 21.28 -10.67
N ASP A 56 -44.76 20.56 -10.74
CA ASP A 56 -45.97 20.87 -9.98
C ASP A 56 -45.75 20.73 -8.47
N MET A 57 -45.04 19.65 -8.02
CA MET A 57 -44.64 19.46 -6.64
C MET A 57 -43.75 20.61 -6.18
N LYS A 58 -42.72 20.96 -6.94
CA LYS A 58 -41.81 22.07 -6.64
C LYS A 58 -42.60 23.39 -6.44
N ALA A 59 -43.51 23.71 -7.36
CA ALA A 59 -44.34 24.89 -7.26
C ALA A 59 -45.29 24.88 -6.04
N ALA A 60 -45.78 23.72 -5.61
CA ALA A 60 -46.57 23.57 -4.41
C ALA A 60 -45.75 23.80 -3.15
N LEU A 61 -44.58 23.16 -3.06
CA LEU A 61 -43.67 23.28 -1.92
C LEU A 61 -43.13 24.72 -1.76
N ASP A 62 -42.85 25.41 -2.86
CA ASP A 62 -42.42 26.81 -2.85
C ASP A 62 -43.52 27.76 -2.35
N ARG A 63 -44.79 27.51 -2.72
CA ARG A 63 -45.95 28.29 -2.23
C ARG A 63 -46.12 28.15 -0.71
N GLU A 64 -45.87 26.92 -0.18
CA GLU A 64 -45.95 26.62 1.24
C GLU A 64 -44.64 26.99 1.99
N GLN A 65 -43.65 27.56 1.31
CA GLN A 65 -42.33 27.96 1.84
C GLN A 65 -41.54 26.79 2.52
N ILE A 66 -41.74 25.57 2.02
CA ILE A 66 -41.02 24.39 2.51
C ILE A 66 -39.61 24.41 1.91
N THR A 67 -38.61 24.44 2.76
CA THR A 67 -37.20 24.51 2.37
C THR A 67 -36.57 23.13 2.13
N ASN A 68 -36.94 22.12 2.89
CA ASN A 68 -36.47 20.75 2.70
C ASN A 68 -37.42 20.01 1.73
N GLN A 69 -37.08 20.01 0.44
CA GLN A 69 -37.95 19.52 -0.63
C GLN A 69 -37.50 18.18 -1.22
N ASP A 70 -36.26 17.70 -0.89
CA ASP A 70 -35.61 16.61 -1.61
C ASP A 70 -36.45 15.32 -1.60
N ALA A 71 -36.91 14.86 -0.43
CA ALA A 71 -37.73 13.64 -0.33
C ALA A 71 -39.04 13.71 -1.14
N ALA A 72 -39.77 14.84 -1.07
CA ALA A 72 -41.03 15.01 -1.80
C ALA A 72 -40.81 15.09 -3.32
N LEU A 73 -39.70 15.68 -3.77
CA LEU A 73 -39.36 15.76 -5.18
C LEU A 73 -38.89 14.41 -5.74
N ARG A 74 -38.18 13.60 -4.97
CA ARG A 74 -37.86 12.19 -5.31
C ARG A 74 -39.16 11.37 -5.43
N GLU A 75 -40.04 11.48 -4.45
CA GLU A 75 -41.35 10.79 -4.51
C GLU A 75 -42.16 11.19 -5.75
N ALA A 76 -42.18 12.49 -6.09
CA ALA A 76 -42.88 12.98 -7.30
C ALA A 76 -42.20 12.48 -8.60
N SER A 77 -40.89 12.28 -8.60
CA SER A 77 -40.20 11.72 -9.76
C SER A 77 -40.36 10.21 -9.86
N GLY A 78 -40.59 9.52 -8.76
CA GLY A 78 -40.55 8.04 -8.65
C GLY A 78 -39.18 7.44 -8.80
N GLU A 79 -38.13 8.28 -8.70
CA GLU A 79 -36.73 7.91 -8.89
C GLU A 79 -35.86 8.48 -7.77
N ALA A 80 -34.65 7.92 -7.61
CA ALA A 80 -33.63 8.40 -6.68
C ALA A 80 -33.15 9.83 -6.94
N PHE A 81 -33.59 10.44 -8.03
CA PHE A 81 -33.14 11.74 -8.50
C PHE A 81 -34.32 12.48 -9.19
N TYR A 82 -34.17 13.77 -9.33
CA TYR A 82 -35.14 14.62 -10.00
C TYR A 82 -34.44 15.76 -10.72
N ASN A 83 -35.24 16.53 -11.53
CA ASN A 83 -34.77 17.77 -12.11
C ASN A 83 -35.90 18.81 -12.07
N THR A 84 -35.67 19.94 -11.40
CA THR A 84 -36.63 21.05 -11.23
C THR A 84 -36.51 22.17 -12.27
N SER A 85 -35.55 22.06 -13.22
CA SER A 85 -35.48 23.05 -14.32
C SER A 85 -36.71 22.96 -15.23
N PRO A 86 -37.10 24.03 -15.93
CA PRO A 86 -38.22 23.95 -16.87
C PRO A 86 -37.90 23.19 -18.17
N PHE A 87 -36.63 22.75 -18.35
CA PHE A 87 -36.13 22.17 -19.58
C PHE A 87 -35.97 20.66 -19.50
N LEU A 88 -36.23 19.97 -20.60
CA LEU A 88 -35.65 18.69 -20.98
C LEU A 88 -34.48 18.93 -21.95
N LEU A 89 -33.58 17.97 -22.08
CA LEU A 89 -32.43 18.11 -22.97
C LEU A 89 -32.86 18.41 -24.43
N ARG A 90 -33.96 17.82 -24.89
CA ARG A 90 -34.54 18.08 -26.24
C ARG A 90 -34.99 19.53 -26.46
N ASP A 91 -35.42 20.24 -25.41
CA ASP A 91 -35.88 21.60 -25.50
C ASP A 91 -34.75 22.58 -25.81
N LEU A 92 -33.50 22.18 -25.42
CA LEU A 92 -32.29 22.95 -25.62
C LEU A 92 -31.82 22.93 -27.09
N LYS A 93 -32.18 21.89 -27.87
CA LYS A 93 -31.80 21.77 -29.29
C LYS A 93 -32.27 22.95 -30.15
N SER A 94 -33.34 23.60 -29.78
CA SER A 94 -33.97 24.69 -30.58
C SER A 94 -33.39 26.10 -30.27
N ARG A 95 -32.35 26.21 -29.43
CA ARG A 95 -31.80 27.51 -29.04
C ARG A 95 -31.07 28.20 -30.19
N LYS A 96 -31.35 29.48 -30.41
CA LYS A 96 -30.88 30.23 -31.59
C LYS A 96 -29.45 30.77 -31.44
N THR A 97 -28.98 30.97 -30.23
CA THR A 97 -27.63 31.50 -29.97
C THR A 97 -26.86 30.62 -28.98
N GLN A 98 -25.54 30.57 -29.10
CA GLN A 98 -24.70 29.81 -28.21
C GLN A 98 -24.76 30.30 -26.76
N GLN A 99 -24.86 31.63 -26.54
CA GLN A 99 -25.02 32.19 -25.21
C GLN A 99 -26.32 31.73 -24.54
N THR A 100 -27.45 31.81 -25.24
CA THR A 100 -28.74 31.34 -24.71
C THR A 100 -28.71 29.84 -24.44
N LEU A 101 -28.09 29.05 -25.33
CA LEU A 101 -27.93 27.62 -25.14
C LEU A 101 -27.13 27.31 -23.90
N LYS A 102 -25.99 28.00 -23.71
CA LYS A 102 -25.12 27.83 -22.53
C LYS A 102 -25.86 28.16 -21.23
N ASP A 103 -26.57 29.31 -21.19
CA ASP A 103 -27.27 29.76 -19.98
C ASP A 103 -28.42 28.81 -19.63
N ASP A 104 -29.22 28.38 -20.61
CA ASP A 104 -30.30 27.42 -20.43
C ASP A 104 -29.77 26.02 -20.05
N PHE A 105 -28.66 25.60 -20.63
CA PHE A 105 -28.01 24.34 -20.26
C PHE A 105 -27.46 24.35 -18.82
N MET A 106 -26.86 25.46 -18.39
CA MET A 106 -26.45 25.63 -17.00
C MET A 106 -27.64 25.59 -16.04
N ALA A 107 -28.75 26.27 -16.38
CA ALA A 107 -30.01 26.24 -15.61
C ALA A 107 -30.62 24.82 -15.59
N TYR A 108 -30.51 24.08 -16.69
CA TYR A 108 -30.92 22.67 -16.75
C TYR A 108 -30.09 21.80 -15.78
N LEU A 109 -28.77 21.99 -15.75
CA LEU A 109 -27.89 21.29 -14.80
C LEU A 109 -28.19 21.67 -13.35
N ASP A 110 -28.48 22.95 -13.07
CA ASP A 110 -28.77 23.41 -11.71
C ASP A 110 -30.08 22.84 -11.15
N GLY A 111 -30.97 22.39 -12.02
CA GLY A 111 -32.24 21.78 -11.64
C GLY A 111 -32.14 20.36 -11.10
N PHE A 112 -31.02 19.67 -11.29
CA PHE A 112 -30.86 18.30 -10.79
C PHE A 112 -30.72 18.20 -9.26
N SER A 113 -31.14 17.07 -8.73
CA SER A 113 -31.04 16.72 -7.30
C SER A 113 -29.59 16.74 -6.77
N PRO A 114 -29.39 16.90 -5.45
CA PRO A 114 -28.06 17.02 -4.85
C PRO A 114 -27.08 15.88 -5.17
N ASN A 115 -27.57 14.64 -5.26
CA ASN A 115 -26.74 13.48 -5.62
C ASN A 115 -26.22 13.55 -7.06
N VAL A 116 -27.04 14.02 -8.02
CA VAL A 116 -26.61 14.24 -9.41
C VAL A 116 -25.67 15.45 -9.50
N GLN A 117 -25.95 16.53 -8.74
CA GLN A 117 -25.04 17.68 -8.65
C GLN A 117 -23.65 17.27 -8.16
N ASP A 118 -23.59 16.38 -7.19
CA ASP A 118 -22.32 15.84 -6.67
C ASP A 118 -21.54 15.05 -7.75
N ILE A 119 -22.23 14.23 -8.54
CA ILE A 119 -21.65 13.54 -9.70
C ILE A 119 -21.07 14.54 -10.70
N LEU A 120 -21.85 15.53 -11.13
CA LEU A 120 -21.43 16.54 -12.11
C LEU A 120 -20.27 17.39 -11.63
N LYS A 121 -20.23 17.71 -10.32
CA LYS A 121 -19.14 18.44 -9.69
C LYS A 121 -17.83 17.62 -9.73
N ASN A 122 -17.87 16.35 -9.38
CA ASN A 122 -16.70 15.49 -9.33
C ASN A 122 -16.19 15.06 -10.72
N PHE A 123 -17.04 15.08 -11.76
CA PHE A 123 -16.62 15.04 -13.16
C PHE A 123 -16.01 16.36 -13.66
N GLU A 124 -16.10 17.44 -12.88
CA GLU A 124 -15.74 18.80 -13.33
C GLU A 124 -16.43 19.23 -14.65
N PHE A 125 -17.59 18.66 -14.93
CA PHE A 125 -18.27 18.82 -16.21
C PHE A 125 -18.62 20.28 -16.52
N ARG A 126 -19.01 21.07 -15.50
CA ARG A 126 -19.32 22.50 -15.65
C ARG A 126 -18.13 23.30 -16.18
N ASN A 127 -16.90 22.86 -15.89
CA ASN A 127 -15.68 23.50 -16.35
C ASN A 127 -15.46 23.32 -17.87
N GLN A 128 -16.09 22.30 -18.49
CA GLN A 128 -15.98 22.02 -19.91
C GLN A 128 -16.97 22.82 -20.76
N ILE A 129 -18.09 23.27 -20.17
CA ILE A 129 -19.20 23.93 -20.89
C ILE A 129 -18.79 25.24 -21.58
N PRO A 130 -18.03 26.16 -20.98
CA PRO A 130 -17.56 27.36 -21.63
C PRO A 130 -16.82 27.06 -22.93
N ARG A 131 -15.89 26.13 -22.89
CA ARG A 131 -15.09 25.72 -24.05
C ARG A 131 -15.90 25.07 -25.15
N LEU A 132 -16.87 24.21 -24.78
CA LEU A 132 -17.84 23.62 -25.72
C LEU A 132 -18.73 24.69 -26.39
N SER A 133 -19.16 25.70 -25.63
CA SER A 133 -19.98 26.77 -26.15
C SER A 133 -19.21 27.69 -27.12
N GLU A 134 -17.94 28.00 -26.79
CA GLU A 134 -17.08 28.84 -27.64
C GLU A 134 -16.75 28.17 -28.99
N SER A 135 -16.69 26.87 -29.04
CA SER A 135 -16.37 26.06 -30.24
C SER A 135 -17.59 25.59 -31.01
N ASP A 136 -18.81 26.04 -30.67
CA ASP A 136 -20.07 25.50 -31.20
C ASP A 136 -20.33 24.01 -30.94
N GLY A 137 -19.51 23.40 -30.08
CA GLY A 137 -19.57 21.97 -29.76
C GLY A 137 -20.72 21.58 -28.85
N LEU A 138 -21.21 22.49 -27.98
CA LEU A 138 -22.30 22.17 -27.05
C LEU A 138 -23.60 21.80 -27.77
N GLY A 139 -23.97 22.56 -28.80
CA GLY A 139 -25.16 22.28 -29.61
C GLY A 139 -25.03 20.97 -30.36
N GLN A 140 -23.85 20.72 -30.98
CA GLN A 140 -23.56 19.48 -31.69
C GLN A 140 -23.58 18.26 -30.74
N LEU A 141 -23.04 18.40 -29.55
CA LEU A 141 -23.03 17.34 -28.54
C LEU A 141 -24.47 16.95 -28.14
N ILE A 142 -25.29 17.94 -27.82
CA ILE A 142 -26.72 17.73 -27.50
C ILE A 142 -27.43 17.05 -28.67
N GLU A 143 -27.19 17.50 -29.89
CA GLU A 143 -27.83 16.94 -31.10
C GLU A 143 -27.44 15.47 -31.31
N LYS A 144 -26.18 15.11 -31.16
CA LYS A 144 -25.67 13.73 -31.28
C LYS A 144 -26.28 12.81 -30.22
N PHE A 145 -26.38 13.26 -28.97
CA PHE A 145 -27.00 12.47 -27.90
C PHE A 145 -28.54 12.36 -28.03
N LEU A 146 -29.15 13.18 -28.87
CA LEU A 146 -30.57 13.15 -29.22
C LEU A 146 -30.82 12.58 -30.63
N ASP A 147 -29.82 11.91 -31.20
CA ASP A 147 -29.98 11.30 -32.53
C ASP A 147 -31.09 10.23 -32.50
N LYS A 148 -31.80 10.14 -33.60
CA LYS A 148 -32.94 9.20 -33.77
C LYS A 148 -32.52 7.74 -33.77
N ASP A 149 -31.24 7.48 -34.04
CA ASP A 149 -30.70 6.12 -34.15
C ASP A 149 -30.23 5.55 -32.78
N ILE A 150 -30.25 6.37 -31.70
CA ILE A 150 -29.87 5.95 -30.35
C ILE A 150 -31.03 6.16 -29.35
N ASN A 151 -31.30 5.11 -28.57
CA ASN A 151 -32.27 5.18 -27.47
C ASN A 151 -31.60 4.81 -26.14
N LEU A 152 -31.39 5.78 -25.26
CA LEU A 152 -30.90 5.56 -23.88
C LEU A 152 -32.05 5.58 -22.84
N SER A 153 -33.33 5.59 -23.29
CA SER A 153 -34.50 5.46 -22.43
C SER A 153 -34.71 4.00 -21.99
N PRO A 154 -35.23 3.74 -20.79
CA PRO A 154 -35.67 2.39 -20.41
C PRO A 154 -36.88 1.92 -21.20
N ARG A 155 -37.55 2.83 -21.91
CA ARG A 155 -38.77 2.58 -22.71
C ARG A 155 -38.43 2.55 -24.18
N PRO A 156 -39.18 1.78 -24.99
CA PRO A 156 -39.06 1.85 -26.44
C PRO A 156 -39.39 3.25 -26.98
N VAL A 157 -38.63 3.70 -27.99
CA VAL A 157 -38.86 4.96 -28.69
C VAL A 157 -38.89 4.68 -30.20
N GLY A 158 -40.05 4.84 -30.83
CA GLY A 158 -40.26 4.42 -32.22
C GLY A 158 -39.97 2.93 -32.39
N ASP A 159 -39.12 2.60 -33.35
CA ASP A 159 -38.69 1.21 -33.62
C ASP A 159 -37.51 0.75 -32.74
N LEU A 160 -36.92 1.64 -31.93
CA LEU A 160 -35.79 1.32 -31.07
C LEU A 160 -36.28 0.71 -29.75
N PRO A 161 -35.74 -0.44 -29.34
CA PRO A 161 -36.08 -1.06 -28.05
C PRO A 161 -35.60 -0.20 -26.87
N GLY A 162 -36.27 -0.35 -25.73
CA GLY A 162 -35.85 0.27 -24.48
C GLY A 162 -34.52 -0.35 -23.97
N LEU A 163 -33.69 0.46 -23.36
CA LEU A 163 -32.44 0.05 -22.72
C LEU A 163 -32.68 -0.07 -21.21
N ASP A 164 -32.82 -1.30 -20.71
CA ASP A 164 -32.98 -1.55 -19.26
C ASP A 164 -31.76 -1.10 -18.45
N ASN A 165 -31.88 -1.02 -17.13
CA ASN A 165 -30.83 -0.50 -16.26
C ASN A 165 -29.55 -1.34 -16.30
N HIS A 166 -29.67 -2.67 -16.35
CA HIS A 166 -28.52 -3.56 -16.45
C HIS A 166 -27.77 -3.37 -17.79
N SER A 167 -28.52 -3.28 -18.90
CA SER A 167 -27.96 -3.00 -20.23
C SER A 167 -27.29 -1.62 -20.29
N MET A 168 -27.90 -0.59 -19.67
CA MET A 168 -27.31 0.74 -19.59
C MET A 168 -26.00 0.74 -18.78
N GLY A 169 -25.98 0.03 -17.65
CA GLY A 169 -24.76 -0.15 -16.86
C GLY A 169 -23.65 -0.81 -17.68
N THR A 170 -23.98 -1.84 -18.49
CA THR A 170 -23.02 -2.50 -19.39
C THR A 170 -22.46 -1.53 -20.45
N VAL A 171 -23.31 -0.69 -21.06
CA VAL A 171 -22.87 0.34 -22.01
C VAL A 171 -21.94 1.34 -21.34
N PHE A 172 -22.31 1.83 -20.16
CA PHE A 172 -21.51 2.82 -19.42
C PHE A 172 -20.15 2.25 -18.99
N GLU A 173 -20.14 1.03 -18.46
CA GLU A 173 -18.91 0.29 -18.10
C GLU A 173 -17.99 0.10 -19.32
N ASN A 174 -18.52 -0.27 -20.47
CA ASN A 174 -17.75 -0.42 -21.70
C ASN A 174 -17.16 0.92 -22.17
N LEU A 175 -17.90 2.04 -22.06
CA LEU A 175 -17.38 3.37 -22.38
C LEU A 175 -16.22 3.76 -21.46
N VAL A 176 -16.39 3.58 -20.15
CA VAL A 176 -15.32 3.84 -19.16
C VAL A 176 -14.08 3.04 -19.49
N ARG A 177 -14.24 1.74 -19.82
CA ARG A 177 -13.15 0.87 -20.22
C ARG A 177 -12.43 1.39 -21.47
N MET A 178 -13.18 1.74 -22.53
CA MET A 178 -12.61 2.23 -23.79
C MET A 178 -11.83 3.54 -23.60
N PHE A 179 -12.33 4.49 -22.81
CA PHE A 179 -11.64 5.73 -22.51
C PHE A 179 -10.36 5.49 -21.70
N ASN A 180 -10.35 4.53 -20.79
CA ASN A 180 -9.18 4.16 -20.01
C ASN A 180 -8.11 3.48 -20.87
N GLU A 181 -8.51 2.60 -21.81
CA GLU A 181 -7.59 1.94 -22.75
C GLU A 181 -6.93 2.94 -23.72
N ASP A 182 -7.68 3.94 -24.18
CA ASP A 182 -7.21 4.95 -25.15
C ASP A 182 -6.18 5.92 -24.53
N ASN A 183 -6.31 6.22 -23.25
CA ASN A 183 -5.49 7.23 -22.59
C ASN A 183 -4.11 6.74 -22.16
N ASN A 184 -3.78 5.46 -22.27
CA ASN A 184 -2.49 4.85 -21.84
C ASN A 184 -2.06 5.23 -20.40
N GLU A 185 -2.84 6.05 -19.71
CA GLU A 185 -2.57 6.53 -18.37
C GLU A 185 -3.12 5.52 -17.37
N GLU A 186 -2.29 5.11 -16.41
CA GLU A 186 -2.61 4.54 -15.09
C GLU A 186 -3.99 3.85 -14.91
N ALA A 187 -4.70 3.60 -16.02
CA ALA A 187 -6.09 3.09 -16.11
C ALA A 187 -6.29 1.81 -15.31
N GLY A 188 -5.25 1.04 -15.15
CA GLY A 188 -5.30 -0.16 -14.34
C GLY A 188 -5.22 0.09 -12.83
N GLN A 189 -5.07 1.33 -12.36
CA GLN A 189 -5.14 1.63 -10.92
C GLN A 189 -6.59 1.65 -10.40
N HIS A 190 -7.56 1.77 -11.33
CA HIS A 190 -8.97 1.98 -10.97
C HIS A 190 -9.90 0.86 -11.45
N TRP A 191 -9.36 -0.16 -12.14
CA TRP A 191 -10.18 -1.22 -12.71
C TRP A 191 -9.70 -2.62 -12.30
N THR A 192 -10.57 -3.36 -11.64
CA THR A 192 -10.35 -4.77 -11.31
C THR A 192 -11.02 -5.66 -12.37
N PRO A 193 -10.31 -6.61 -13.01
CA PRO A 193 -10.90 -7.49 -14.00
C PRO A 193 -12.10 -8.27 -13.45
N ARG A 194 -13.19 -8.36 -14.23
CA ARG A 194 -14.43 -9.01 -13.78
C ARG A 194 -14.25 -10.49 -13.40
N ASP A 195 -13.34 -11.19 -14.06
CA ASP A 195 -12.98 -12.57 -13.73
C ASP A 195 -12.36 -12.69 -12.33
N ALA A 196 -11.46 -11.76 -11.96
CA ALA A 196 -10.92 -11.68 -10.60
C ALA A 196 -12.00 -11.38 -9.57
N VAL A 197 -12.89 -10.42 -9.86
CA VAL A 197 -13.99 -10.08 -8.95
C VAL A 197 -14.96 -11.24 -8.76
N LYS A 198 -15.30 -11.96 -9.83
CA LYS A 198 -16.14 -13.18 -9.76
C LYS A 198 -15.50 -14.26 -8.89
N LEU A 199 -14.18 -14.47 -9.04
CA LEU A 199 -13.45 -15.40 -8.19
C LEU A 199 -13.54 -14.96 -6.72
N MET A 200 -13.23 -13.70 -6.41
CA MET A 200 -13.26 -13.17 -5.03
C MET A 200 -14.65 -13.30 -4.42
N ALA A 201 -15.69 -12.93 -5.14
CA ALA A 201 -17.08 -13.08 -4.72
C ALA A 201 -17.45 -14.55 -4.47
N SER A 202 -17.03 -15.46 -5.37
CA SER A 202 -17.28 -16.89 -5.21
C SER A 202 -16.56 -17.48 -3.99
N LEU A 203 -15.28 -17.14 -3.76
CA LEU A 203 -14.53 -17.55 -2.57
C LEU A 203 -15.14 -17.01 -1.26
N MET A 204 -15.82 -15.87 -1.33
CA MET A 204 -16.46 -15.25 -0.18
C MET A 204 -17.84 -15.87 0.12
N PHE A 205 -18.64 -16.15 -0.89
CA PHE A 205 -20.04 -16.57 -0.69
C PHE A 205 -20.25 -18.09 -0.70
N LEU A 206 -19.56 -18.86 -1.54
CA LEU A 206 -19.77 -20.31 -1.65
C LEU A 206 -19.58 -21.06 -0.33
N PRO A 207 -18.58 -20.74 0.53
CA PRO A 207 -18.41 -21.45 1.80
C PRO A 207 -19.56 -21.26 2.80
N VAL A 208 -20.41 -20.29 2.56
CA VAL A 208 -21.52 -19.93 3.46
C VAL A 208 -22.87 -19.94 2.72
N ALA A 209 -22.92 -20.45 1.52
CA ALA A 209 -24.13 -20.46 0.67
C ALA A 209 -25.34 -21.09 1.36
N ASP A 210 -25.14 -22.17 2.11
CA ASP A 210 -26.14 -22.88 2.91
C ASP A 210 -26.56 -22.11 4.18
N LYS A 211 -25.71 -21.19 4.66
CA LYS A 211 -25.93 -20.37 5.87
C LYS A 211 -26.55 -19.01 5.56
N ILE A 212 -26.59 -18.61 4.29
CA ILE A 212 -27.23 -17.38 3.85
C ILE A 212 -28.74 -17.54 3.98
N GLU A 213 -29.35 -16.67 4.77
CA GLU A 213 -30.81 -16.61 4.98
C GLU A 213 -31.44 -15.46 4.20
N SER A 214 -32.76 -15.52 3.99
CA SER A 214 -33.49 -14.40 3.43
C SER A 214 -33.42 -13.19 4.35
N GLY A 215 -32.94 -12.06 3.80
CA GLY A 215 -32.72 -10.85 4.60
C GLY A 215 -31.85 -9.84 3.87
N THR A 216 -31.38 -8.83 4.60
CA THR A 216 -30.53 -7.76 4.07
C THR A 216 -29.08 -7.95 4.49
N TYR A 217 -28.17 -7.84 3.52
CA TYR A 217 -26.72 -7.95 3.71
C TYR A 217 -26.02 -6.66 3.32
N LEU A 218 -25.01 -6.27 4.10
CA LEU A 218 -24.21 -5.09 3.87
C LEU A 218 -22.89 -5.49 3.20
N LEU A 219 -22.64 -4.95 2.01
CA LEU A 219 -21.41 -5.15 1.24
C LEU A 219 -20.57 -3.88 1.31
N TYR A 220 -19.26 -4.01 1.49
CA TYR A 220 -18.35 -2.86 1.60
C TYR A 220 -17.08 -3.03 0.78
N ASP A 221 -16.71 -1.95 0.08
CA ASP A 221 -15.42 -1.79 -0.60
C ASP A 221 -14.76 -0.49 -0.13
N CYS A 222 -13.60 -0.63 0.51
CA CYS A 222 -12.89 0.50 1.11
C CYS A 222 -12.04 1.32 0.11
N ALA A 223 -11.93 0.86 -1.13
CA ALA A 223 -11.25 1.50 -2.25
C ALA A 223 -12.02 1.17 -3.53
N CYS A 224 -13.29 1.58 -3.55
CA CYS A 224 -14.29 1.01 -4.45
C CYS A 224 -14.09 1.33 -5.95
N GLY A 225 -13.18 2.24 -6.27
CA GLY A 225 -12.91 2.57 -7.65
C GLY A 225 -14.21 3.00 -8.37
N THR A 226 -14.49 2.34 -9.49
CA THR A 226 -15.71 2.55 -10.27
C THR A 226 -16.93 1.75 -9.76
N GLY A 227 -16.81 1.04 -8.63
CA GLY A 227 -17.88 0.26 -8.03
C GLY A 227 -18.12 -1.11 -8.65
N GLY A 228 -17.35 -1.50 -9.66
CA GLY A 228 -17.53 -2.78 -10.36
C GLY A 228 -17.38 -4.01 -9.46
N MET A 229 -16.59 -3.94 -8.39
CA MET A 229 -16.48 -5.03 -7.41
C MET A 229 -17.78 -5.21 -6.62
N LEU A 230 -18.36 -4.12 -6.14
CA LEU A 230 -19.61 -4.15 -5.37
C LEU A 230 -20.77 -4.71 -6.20
N THR A 231 -20.93 -4.25 -7.46
CA THR A 231 -22.02 -4.70 -8.33
C THR A 231 -21.89 -6.18 -8.72
N VAL A 232 -20.70 -6.66 -9.06
CA VAL A 232 -20.46 -8.09 -9.37
C VAL A 232 -20.65 -8.97 -8.13
N ALA A 233 -20.24 -8.50 -6.95
CA ALA A 233 -20.46 -9.22 -5.71
C ALA A 233 -21.95 -9.33 -5.38
N GLU A 234 -22.71 -8.24 -5.54
CA GLU A 234 -24.17 -8.24 -5.39
C GLU A 234 -24.85 -9.24 -6.32
N GLU A 235 -24.55 -9.18 -7.64
CA GLU A 235 -25.08 -10.13 -8.65
C GLU A 235 -24.78 -11.57 -8.26
N THR A 236 -23.56 -11.84 -7.79
CA THR A 236 -23.11 -13.19 -7.38
C THR A 236 -23.86 -13.67 -6.14
N LEU A 237 -24.00 -12.80 -5.11
CA LEU A 237 -24.74 -13.12 -3.89
C LEU A 237 -26.21 -13.41 -4.17
N GLN A 238 -26.87 -12.56 -4.97
CA GLN A 238 -28.28 -12.72 -5.34
C GLN A 238 -28.50 -14.04 -6.12
N LYS A 239 -27.58 -14.36 -7.05
CA LYS A 239 -27.63 -15.62 -7.78
C LYS A 239 -27.51 -16.83 -6.85
N ILE A 240 -26.51 -16.86 -5.99
CA ILE A 240 -26.29 -17.97 -5.04
C ILE A 240 -27.50 -18.11 -4.11
N ALA A 241 -28.02 -17.01 -3.54
CA ALA A 241 -29.20 -17.02 -2.70
C ALA A 241 -30.42 -17.58 -3.43
N LYS A 242 -30.64 -17.14 -4.67
CA LYS A 242 -31.76 -17.66 -5.52
C LYS A 242 -31.63 -19.15 -5.80
N ASP A 243 -30.43 -19.63 -6.08
CA ASP A 243 -30.16 -21.06 -6.33
C ASP A 243 -30.46 -21.92 -5.07
N HIS A 244 -30.35 -21.31 -3.87
CA HIS A 244 -30.74 -21.92 -2.58
C HIS A 244 -32.17 -21.57 -2.13
N GLY A 245 -32.99 -20.97 -3.00
CA GLY A 245 -34.40 -20.64 -2.69
C GLY A 245 -34.55 -19.49 -1.68
N LYS A 246 -33.55 -18.64 -1.49
CA LYS A 246 -33.53 -17.50 -0.59
C LYS A 246 -33.74 -16.19 -1.33
N GLN A 247 -34.30 -15.18 -0.64
CA GLN A 247 -34.43 -13.81 -1.15
C GLN A 247 -33.55 -12.90 -0.32
N VAL A 248 -32.55 -12.30 -0.96
CA VAL A 248 -31.61 -11.36 -0.32
C VAL A 248 -31.76 -9.98 -0.93
N ALA A 249 -31.76 -8.97 -0.07
CA ALA A 249 -31.54 -7.58 -0.40
C ALA A 249 -30.11 -7.19 0.01
N THR A 250 -29.53 -6.26 -0.69
CA THR A 250 -28.15 -5.80 -0.45
C THR A 250 -28.12 -4.29 -0.28
N HIS A 251 -27.27 -3.79 0.62
CA HIS A 251 -26.86 -2.39 0.63
C HIS A 251 -25.38 -2.33 0.34
N LEU A 252 -25.02 -1.60 -0.70
CA LEU A 252 -23.65 -1.41 -1.15
C LEU A 252 -23.05 -0.15 -0.50
N TYR A 253 -21.88 -0.28 0.08
CA TYR A 253 -21.12 0.80 0.70
C TYR A 253 -19.75 0.89 0.06
N GLY A 254 -19.32 2.11 -0.27
CA GLY A 254 -18.02 2.31 -0.89
C GLY A 254 -17.38 3.63 -0.49
N GLN A 255 -16.05 3.65 -0.46
CA GLN A 255 -15.29 4.87 -0.28
C GLN A 255 -14.18 4.96 -1.32
N GLU A 256 -14.07 6.13 -1.99
CA GLU A 256 -13.11 6.37 -3.07
C GLU A 256 -12.50 7.78 -2.97
N ILE A 257 -11.18 7.87 -2.99
CA ILE A 257 -10.46 9.15 -2.86
C ILE A 257 -10.40 9.94 -4.18
N ASN A 258 -10.39 9.24 -5.32
CA ASN A 258 -10.34 9.88 -6.63
C ASN A 258 -11.72 10.41 -7.01
N ALA A 259 -11.80 11.71 -7.24
CA ALA A 259 -13.08 12.40 -7.52
C ALA A 259 -13.79 11.88 -8.77
N GLU A 260 -13.05 11.65 -9.85
CA GLU A 260 -13.58 11.17 -11.12
C GLU A 260 -14.09 9.73 -11.00
N THR A 261 -13.27 8.85 -10.42
CA THR A 261 -13.60 7.44 -10.22
C THR A 261 -14.81 7.29 -9.29
N TYR A 262 -14.87 8.09 -8.24
CA TYR A 262 -16.05 8.21 -7.37
C TYR A 262 -17.31 8.64 -8.14
N ALA A 263 -17.20 9.66 -9.00
CA ALA A 263 -18.34 10.11 -9.81
C ALA A 263 -18.83 9.01 -10.76
N ILE A 264 -17.92 8.24 -11.36
CA ILE A 264 -18.24 7.08 -12.20
C ILE A 264 -18.98 6.02 -11.39
N CYS A 265 -18.47 5.66 -10.21
CA CYS A 265 -19.11 4.68 -9.32
C CYS A 265 -20.54 5.09 -8.97
N LYS A 266 -20.70 6.32 -8.53
CA LYS A 266 -22.01 6.86 -8.14
C LYS A 266 -22.98 6.93 -9.31
N ALA A 267 -22.48 7.30 -10.49
CA ALA A 267 -23.26 7.34 -11.70
C ALA A 267 -23.70 5.92 -12.14
N ASP A 268 -22.79 4.95 -12.12
CA ASP A 268 -23.09 3.56 -12.49
C ASP A 268 -24.18 2.96 -11.58
N LEU A 269 -24.05 3.16 -10.27
CA LEU A 269 -25.07 2.72 -9.32
C LEU A 269 -26.41 3.41 -9.55
N LEU A 270 -26.40 4.73 -9.77
CA LEU A 270 -27.63 5.48 -10.03
C LEU A 270 -28.33 5.00 -11.31
N LEU A 271 -27.57 4.56 -12.32
CA LEU A 271 -28.10 4.04 -13.59
C LEU A 271 -28.65 2.61 -13.49
N LYS A 272 -28.17 1.82 -12.54
CA LYS A 272 -28.51 0.39 -12.38
C LYS A 272 -29.69 0.14 -11.45
N ILE A 273 -29.99 1.05 -10.53
CA ILE A 273 -30.98 0.84 -9.48
C ILE A 273 -32.38 1.22 -9.96
N GLU A 274 -33.36 0.35 -9.68
CA GLU A 274 -34.80 0.65 -9.83
C GLU A 274 -35.37 1.01 -8.45
N GLY A 275 -35.90 2.23 -8.33
CA GLY A 275 -36.79 2.66 -7.25
C GLY A 275 -36.13 3.19 -5.99
N ASP A 276 -35.38 2.42 -5.21
CA ASP A 276 -34.92 2.89 -3.91
C ASP A 276 -33.47 3.41 -3.93
N SER A 277 -33.31 4.61 -3.41
CA SER A 277 -32.23 5.53 -3.78
C SER A 277 -30.98 5.51 -2.92
N ASP A 278 -30.96 4.74 -1.84
CA ASP A 278 -29.91 4.86 -0.81
C ASP A 278 -28.54 4.30 -1.24
N ALA A 279 -28.49 3.44 -2.25
CA ALA A 279 -27.24 2.82 -2.66
C ALA A 279 -26.21 3.82 -3.21
N ALA A 280 -26.64 4.80 -4.02
CA ALA A 280 -25.73 5.85 -4.48
C ALA A 280 -25.30 6.80 -3.35
N ASP A 281 -26.13 6.97 -2.32
CA ASP A 281 -25.84 7.82 -1.16
C ASP A 281 -24.88 7.14 -0.16
N ASN A 282 -24.79 5.80 -0.19
CA ASN A 282 -23.81 5.02 0.57
C ASN A 282 -22.42 4.97 -0.06
N ILE A 283 -22.22 5.57 -1.24
CA ILE A 283 -20.89 5.77 -1.82
C ILE A 283 -20.41 7.17 -1.46
N VAL A 284 -19.28 7.24 -0.80
CA VAL A 284 -18.65 8.48 -0.34
C VAL A 284 -17.29 8.64 -0.99
N GLY A 285 -16.95 9.84 -1.45
CA GLY A 285 -15.67 10.00 -2.12
C GLY A 285 -15.27 11.43 -2.42
N GLY A 286 -14.10 11.52 -3.05
CA GLY A 286 -13.41 12.76 -3.40
C GLY A 286 -12.13 12.97 -2.55
N PRO A 287 -11.31 13.99 -2.90
CA PRO A 287 -9.94 14.16 -2.36
C PRO A 287 -9.85 14.32 -0.83
N ALA A 288 -10.94 14.70 -0.18
CA ALA A 288 -11.00 14.86 1.28
C ALA A 288 -11.34 13.55 2.02
N PHE A 289 -11.76 12.50 1.32
CA PHE A 289 -12.35 11.30 1.88
C PHE A 289 -11.45 10.07 1.71
N SER A 290 -10.21 10.16 2.20
CA SER A 290 -9.34 8.99 2.26
C SER A 290 -9.83 7.99 3.30
N THR A 291 -9.98 6.74 2.92
CA THR A 291 -10.32 5.62 3.81
C THR A 291 -9.36 5.52 5.00
N LEU A 292 -8.08 5.80 4.79
CA LEU A 292 -7.07 5.69 5.85
C LEU A 292 -7.19 6.82 6.87
N SER A 293 -7.25 8.08 6.43
CA SER A 293 -7.23 9.25 7.34
C SER A 293 -8.60 9.86 7.62
N ASN A 294 -9.63 9.57 6.82
CA ASN A 294 -10.98 10.12 6.96
C ASN A 294 -12.06 9.09 6.59
N ASP A 295 -12.09 7.99 7.35
CA ASP A 295 -13.10 6.95 7.21
C ASP A 295 -14.51 7.48 7.52
N GLN A 296 -15.42 7.31 6.57
CA GLN A 296 -16.80 7.77 6.68
C GLN A 296 -17.73 6.73 7.31
N PHE A 297 -17.27 5.51 7.47
CA PHE A 297 -18.05 4.38 8.02
C PHE A 297 -17.50 3.88 9.35
N ARG A 298 -17.00 4.78 10.20
CA ARG A 298 -16.31 4.45 11.47
C ARG A 298 -17.10 3.53 12.41
N SER A 299 -18.42 3.69 12.46
CA SER A 299 -19.30 2.94 13.38
C SER A 299 -20.08 1.82 12.70
N ARG A 300 -19.82 1.57 11.38
CA ARG A 300 -20.52 0.52 10.65
C ARG A 300 -19.72 -0.76 10.61
N THR A 301 -20.43 -1.87 10.69
CA THR A 301 -19.91 -3.22 10.45
C THR A 301 -20.63 -3.82 9.25
N PHE A 302 -19.96 -4.73 8.55
CA PHE A 302 -20.42 -5.27 7.28
C PHE A 302 -20.38 -6.81 7.29
N ASP A 303 -21.30 -7.42 6.53
CA ASP A 303 -21.35 -8.87 6.36
C ASP A 303 -20.26 -9.37 5.43
N PHE A 304 -20.07 -8.68 4.31
CA PHE A 304 -19.15 -9.04 3.26
C PHE A 304 -18.34 -7.83 2.82
N MET A 305 -17.03 -8.01 2.68
CA MET A 305 -16.14 -6.94 2.29
C MET A 305 -15.17 -7.43 1.23
N LEU A 306 -14.98 -6.65 0.17
CA LEU A 306 -14.04 -6.98 -0.88
C LEU A 306 -13.36 -5.70 -1.37
N ALA A 307 -12.07 -5.77 -1.65
CA ALA A 307 -11.31 -4.64 -2.13
C ALA A 307 -10.11 -5.06 -2.99
N ASN A 308 -9.73 -4.17 -3.90
CA ASN A 308 -8.45 -4.18 -4.58
C ASN A 308 -7.76 -2.84 -4.30
N PRO A 309 -7.15 -2.67 -3.11
CA PRO A 309 -6.55 -1.41 -2.71
C PRO A 309 -5.32 -1.08 -3.55
N PRO A 310 -4.90 0.20 -3.59
CA PRO A 310 -3.66 0.59 -4.25
C PRO A 310 -2.46 0.01 -3.50
N TYR A 311 -1.67 -0.84 -4.15
CA TYR A 311 -0.42 -1.37 -3.60
C TYR A 311 0.81 -0.67 -4.17
N GLY A 312 1.87 -0.55 -3.33
CA GLY A 312 3.09 0.19 -3.68
C GLY A 312 2.90 1.70 -3.72
N LYS A 313 1.78 2.23 -3.23
CA LYS A 313 1.52 3.67 -3.13
C LYS A 313 1.81 4.21 -1.74
N SER A 314 2.47 5.37 -1.72
CA SER A 314 2.75 6.08 -0.47
C SER A 314 1.47 6.64 0.15
N TRP A 315 1.29 6.40 1.44
CA TRP A 315 0.21 6.98 2.26
C TRP A 315 0.72 8.05 3.25
N LYS A 316 1.86 8.66 2.93
CA LYS A 316 2.51 9.65 3.80
C LYS A 316 1.60 10.85 4.13
N SER A 317 0.80 11.31 3.18
CA SER A 317 -0.16 12.40 3.39
C SER A 317 -1.25 12.01 4.40
N ASP A 318 -1.69 10.75 4.41
CA ASP A 318 -2.64 10.24 5.39
C ASP A 318 -2.00 10.13 6.76
N LEU A 319 -0.74 9.65 6.84
CA LEU A 319 0.02 9.61 8.07
C LEU A 319 0.17 11.00 8.69
N GLU A 320 0.49 12.01 7.89
CA GLU A 320 0.59 13.41 8.34
C GLU A 320 -0.74 13.94 8.88
N ARG A 321 -1.86 13.64 8.22
CA ARG A 321 -3.21 14.01 8.70
C ARG A 321 -3.58 13.31 10.01
N MET A 322 -3.18 12.05 10.19
CA MET A 322 -3.52 11.25 11.38
C MET A 322 -2.63 11.57 12.58
N SER A 323 -1.37 11.96 12.37
CA SER A 323 -0.37 12.17 13.43
C SER A 323 -0.04 13.65 13.69
N GLY A 324 -0.42 14.56 12.80
CA GLY A 324 -0.08 15.99 12.84
C GLY A 324 1.35 16.31 12.40
N GLU A 325 2.32 15.44 12.66
CA GLU A 325 3.76 15.66 12.36
C GLU A 325 4.39 14.54 11.50
N GLY A 326 3.60 13.55 11.05
CA GLY A 326 4.08 12.43 10.24
C GLY A 326 4.80 11.33 11.04
N SER A 327 4.75 11.36 12.37
CA SER A 327 5.29 10.30 13.21
C SER A 327 4.29 9.16 13.41
N LYS A 328 4.72 7.93 13.10
CA LYS A 328 3.88 6.73 13.28
C LYS A 328 3.44 6.52 14.74
N LYS A 329 4.23 6.96 15.71
CA LYS A 329 3.97 6.81 17.15
C LYS A 329 2.83 7.69 17.66
N ASP A 330 2.52 8.75 16.91
CA ASP A 330 1.49 9.72 17.29
C ASP A 330 0.12 9.36 16.72
N VAL A 331 0.03 8.32 15.89
CA VAL A 331 -1.23 7.79 15.39
C VAL A 331 -1.98 7.09 16.54
N LYS A 332 -3.25 7.49 16.75
CA LYS A 332 -4.12 6.95 17.81
C LYS A 332 -5.44 6.38 17.27
N ASP A 333 -5.52 6.14 15.97
CA ASP A 333 -6.72 5.59 15.35
C ASP A 333 -6.94 4.14 15.80
N PRO A 334 -8.10 3.80 16.39
CA PRO A 334 -8.38 2.47 16.94
C PRO A 334 -8.46 1.36 15.89
N ARG A 335 -8.50 1.69 14.61
CA ARG A 335 -8.40 0.71 13.51
C ARG A 335 -6.96 0.21 13.31
N PHE A 336 -5.97 1.02 13.73
CA PHE A 336 -4.55 0.79 13.45
C PHE A 336 -3.68 0.70 14.71
N VAL A 337 -4.23 1.05 15.87
CA VAL A 337 -3.61 0.83 17.18
C VAL A 337 -4.63 0.09 18.02
N ILE A 338 -4.37 -1.19 18.27
CA ILE A 338 -5.31 -2.14 18.86
C ILE A 338 -4.76 -2.75 20.16
N GLU A 339 -5.56 -3.50 20.87
CA GLU A 339 -5.08 -4.39 21.93
C GLU A 339 -4.86 -5.79 21.33
N HIS A 340 -3.65 -6.31 21.40
CA HIS A 340 -3.31 -7.65 20.93
C HIS A 340 -2.09 -8.23 21.64
N ALA A 341 -2.11 -9.54 21.89
CA ALA A 341 -1.00 -10.29 22.49
C ALA A 341 -0.45 -9.68 23.80
N GLY A 342 -1.31 -9.04 24.60
CA GLY A 342 -0.97 -8.39 25.86
C GLY A 342 -0.37 -6.98 25.72
N ASP A 343 -0.29 -6.44 24.52
CA ASP A 343 0.10 -5.06 24.24
C ASP A 343 -1.18 -4.22 24.00
N PRO A 344 -1.51 -3.24 24.86
CA PRO A 344 -2.69 -2.40 24.70
C PRO A 344 -2.56 -1.34 23.61
N GLU A 345 -1.35 -1.06 23.14
CA GLU A 345 -1.06 -0.13 22.04
C GLU A 345 -0.37 -0.85 20.87
N TYR A 346 -0.82 -2.08 20.55
CA TYR A 346 -0.26 -2.86 19.46
C TYR A 346 -0.45 -2.17 18.12
N SER A 347 0.65 -1.72 17.52
CA SER A 347 0.64 -0.89 16.32
C SER A 347 0.61 -1.72 15.05
N LEU A 348 -0.38 -1.47 14.20
CA LEU A 348 -0.52 -2.02 12.86
C LEU A 348 0.03 -1.08 11.78
N ILE A 349 0.64 0.04 12.15
CA ILE A 349 1.09 1.09 11.23
C ILE A 349 2.23 0.59 10.35
N THR A 350 1.95 0.45 9.05
CA THR A 350 2.88 -0.02 8.03
C THR A 350 3.95 1.01 7.67
N ARG A 351 4.91 0.65 6.81
CA ARG A 351 5.81 1.62 6.18
C ARG A 351 5.01 2.64 5.37
N SER A 352 5.45 3.91 5.38
CA SER A 352 4.71 4.99 4.69
C SER A 352 4.74 4.92 3.16
N SER A 353 5.62 4.08 2.60
CA SER A 353 5.74 3.87 1.15
C SER A 353 4.70 2.92 0.56
N ASP A 354 4.00 2.13 1.40
CA ASP A 354 2.97 1.19 0.96
C ASP A 354 1.90 1.03 2.03
N GLY A 355 0.66 1.34 1.69
CA GLY A 355 -0.50 1.33 2.59
C GLY A 355 -1.44 0.13 2.43
N GLN A 356 -1.18 -0.80 1.48
CA GLN A 356 -2.15 -1.85 1.12
C GLN A 356 -2.67 -2.64 2.34
N MET A 357 -1.81 -3.03 3.27
CA MET A 357 -2.20 -3.79 4.47
C MET A 357 -3.04 -2.96 5.47
N LEU A 358 -3.01 -1.63 5.40
CA LEU A 358 -3.88 -0.79 6.24
C LEU A 358 -5.33 -0.79 5.74
N PHE A 359 -5.56 -0.99 4.44
CA PHE A 359 -6.92 -1.18 3.91
C PHE A 359 -7.52 -2.49 4.46
N LEU A 360 -6.72 -3.56 4.50
CA LEU A 360 -7.13 -4.81 5.14
C LEU A 360 -7.43 -4.59 6.64
N ALA A 361 -6.55 -3.91 7.37
CA ALA A 361 -6.76 -3.60 8.79
C ALA A 361 -8.04 -2.76 9.01
N ASN A 362 -8.34 -1.82 8.11
CA ASN A 362 -9.60 -1.07 8.13
C ASN A 362 -10.82 -2.01 7.97
N MET A 363 -10.80 -2.95 7.02
CA MET A 363 -11.90 -3.90 6.84
C MET A 363 -12.04 -4.84 8.04
N LEU A 364 -10.93 -5.33 8.59
CA LEU A 364 -10.93 -6.17 9.81
C LEU A 364 -11.60 -5.47 10.99
N SER A 365 -11.37 -4.17 11.16
CA SER A 365 -12.02 -3.36 12.23
C SER A 365 -13.53 -3.24 12.06
N LYS A 366 -14.07 -3.59 10.91
CA LYS A 366 -15.49 -3.49 10.55
C LYS A 366 -16.20 -4.85 10.46
N MET A 367 -15.55 -5.91 10.93
CA MET A 367 -16.18 -7.23 11.00
C MET A 367 -17.30 -7.27 12.03
N LYS A 368 -18.41 -7.95 11.72
CA LYS A 368 -19.47 -8.29 12.67
C LYS A 368 -19.02 -9.45 13.54
N HIS A 369 -19.09 -9.29 14.85
CA HIS A 369 -18.75 -10.32 15.83
C HIS A 369 -19.96 -10.93 16.55
N ASP A 370 -21.12 -10.30 16.43
CA ASP A 370 -22.36 -10.60 17.13
C ASP A 370 -23.38 -11.40 16.32
N THR A 371 -23.08 -11.71 15.06
CA THR A 371 -23.97 -12.50 14.19
C THR A 371 -23.44 -13.94 13.97
N PRO A 372 -24.30 -14.94 13.76
CA PRO A 372 -23.87 -16.32 13.48
C PRO A 372 -22.98 -16.42 12.22
N LEU A 373 -23.29 -15.63 11.19
CA LEU A 373 -22.52 -15.59 9.94
C LEU A 373 -21.17 -14.89 10.11
N GLY A 374 -21.08 -13.91 11.03
CA GLY A 374 -19.91 -13.05 11.18
C GLY A 374 -19.69 -12.20 9.95
N SER A 375 -18.42 -12.05 9.56
CA SER A 375 -18.03 -11.38 8.33
C SER A 375 -17.03 -12.18 7.53
N ARG A 376 -17.03 -11.95 6.21
CA ARG A 376 -16.04 -12.51 5.30
C ARG A 376 -15.41 -11.39 4.47
N ILE A 377 -14.11 -11.53 4.22
CA ILE A 377 -13.32 -10.57 3.45
C ILE A 377 -12.60 -11.30 2.32
N ALA A 378 -12.57 -10.68 1.14
CA ALA A 378 -11.69 -11.07 0.04
C ALA A 378 -10.94 -9.83 -0.46
N GLU A 379 -9.62 -9.82 -0.38
CA GLU A 379 -8.80 -8.67 -0.76
C GLU A 379 -7.62 -9.09 -1.63
N VAL A 380 -7.34 -8.29 -2.66
CA VAL A 380 -6.19 -8.51 -3.55
C VAL A 380 -4.97 -7.78 -3.01
N HIS A 381 -3.85 -8.48 -2.94
CA HIS A 381 -2.57 -7.94 -2.56
C HIS A 381 -1.46 -8.29 -3.54
N ASN A 382 -0.41 -7.49 -3.60
CA ASN A 382 0.83 -7.90 -4.23
C ASN A 382 1.65 -8.81 -3.30
N GLY A 383 2.71 -9.44 -3.83
CA GLY A 383 3.53 -10.37 -3.07
C GLY A 383 4.22 -9.78 -1.84
N SER A 384 4.41 -8.45 -1.77
CA SER A 384 5.05 -7.83 -0.62
C SER A 384 4.23 -7.96 0.68
N SER A 385 2.91 -8.11 0.58
CA SER A 385 2.02 -8.36 1.73
C SER A 385 2.37 -9.63 2.49
N LEU A 386 2.97 -10.61 1.83
CA LEU A 386 3.29 -11.92 2.40
C LEU A 386 4.48 -11.89 3.38
N PHE A 387 5.50 -11.06 3.11
CA PHE A 387 6.77 -11.12 3.82
C PHE A 387 7.34 -9.76 4.26
N THR A 388 6.88 -8.64 3.71
CA THR A 388 7.41 -7.33 4.09
C THR A 388 7.09 -6.99 5.54
N GLY A 389 8.01 -6.25 6.18
CA GLY A 389 7.91 -5.86 7.57
C GLY A 389 8.52 -6.90 8.51
N ASP A 390 9.48 -6.46 9.30
CA ASP A 390 10.17 -7.27 10.29
C ASP A 390 9.29 -7.52 11.54
N ALA A 391 9.66 -8.49 12.38
CA ALA A 391 8.95 -8.77 13.62
C ALA A 391 8.75 -7.50 14.46
N GLY A 392 7.51 -7.21 14.82
CA GLY A 392 7.12 -6.00 15.55
C GLY A 392 6.95 -4.75 14.68
N GLN A 393 6.99 -4.87 13.34
CA GLN A 393 6.61 -3.81 12.41
C GLN A 393 5.17 -4.02 11.90
N GLY A 394 4.55 -2.96 11.41
CA GLY A 394 3.13 -2.93 11.09
C GLY A 394 2.63 -4.05 10.19
N GLU A 395 3.32 -4.35 9.09
CA GLU A 395 2.92 -5.40 8.16
C GLU A 395 2.98 -6.79 8.81
N SER A 396 4.08 -7.09 9.53
CA SER A 396 4.21 -8.34 10.30
C SER A 396 3.18 -8.40 11.44
N ASN A 397 2.89 -7.28 12.07
CA ASN A 397 1.90 -7.18 13.14
C ASN A 397 0.47 -7.43 12.63
N ILE A 398 0.13 -6.94 11.42
CA ILE A 398 -1.17 -7.23 10.79
C ILE A 398 -1.30 -8.73 10.50
N ARG A 399 -0.26 -9.36 9.91
CA ARG A 399 -0.26 -10.81 9.67
C ARG A 399 -0.39 -11.59 10.99
N ARG A 400 0.36 -11.20 12.02
CA ARG A 400 0.27 -11.80 13.34
C ARG A 400 -1.14 -11.72 13.90
N TRP A 401 -1.75 -10.54 13.88
CA TRP A 401 -3.11 -10.33 14.37
C TRP A 401 -4.13 -11.21 13.66
N ILE A 402 -4.09 -11.25 12.32
CA ILE A 402 -5.00 -12.04 11.49
C ILE A 402 -4.87 -13.53 11.79
N ILE A 403 -3.63 -14.03 11.85
CA ILE A 403 -3.34 -15.46 11.97
C ILE A 403 -3.58 -15.94 13.41
N GLU A 404 -3.13 -15.18 14.42
CA GLU A 404 -3.37 -15.51 15.84
C GLU A 404 -4.85 -15.40 16.23
N SER A 405 -5.61 -14.51 15.57
CA SER A 405 -7.08 -14.42 15.71
C SER A 405 -7.84 -15.51 14.95
N ASP A 406 -7.13 -16.35 14.22
CA ASP A 406 -7.68 -17.43 13.38
C ASP A 406 -8.68 -16.94 12.34
N TRP A 407 -8.38 -15.84 11.66
CA TRP A 407 -9.27 -15.26 10.65
C TRP A 407 -8.86 -15.58 9.21
N LEU A 408 -7.60 -15.87 8.94
CA LEU A 408 -7.12 -16.20 7.60
C LEU A 408 -7.55 -17.63 7.22
N GLU A 409 -8.37 -17.76 6.18
CA GLU A 409 -8.79 -19.07 5.65
C GLU A 409 -7.86 -19.55 4.55
N ALA A 410 -7.56 -18.67 3.59
CA ALA A 410 -6.71 -19.02 2.45
C ALA A 410 -6.01 -17.83 1.83
N ILE A 411 -4.92 -18.13 1.12
CA ILE A 411 -4.27 -17.22 0.17
C ILE A 411 -4.20 -17.93 -1.18
N VAL A 412 -4.76 -17.30 -2.22
CA VAL A 412 -4.77 -17.82 -3.58
C VAL A 412 -3.82 -17.02 -4.45
N ALA A 413 -2.76 -17.62 -4.97
CA ALA A 413 -1.86 -17.01 -5.93
C ALA A 413 -2.51 -16.98 -7.31
N LEU A 414 -2.55 -15.81 -7.95
CA LEU A 414 -3.17 -15.60 -9.25
C LEU A 414 -2.13 -15.64 -10.38
N PRO A 415 -2.56 -15.88 -11.64
CA PRO A 415 -1.70 -15.79 -12.82
C PRO A 415 -1.02 -14.43 -12.94
N LEU A 416 0.22 -14.41 -13.44
CA LEU A 416 0.90 -13.16 -13.80
C LEU A 416 0.13 -12.46 -14.93
N ASN A 417 0.26 -11.14 -15.00
CA ASN A 417 -0.39 -10.32 -16.03
C ASN A 417 -1.94 -10.48 -16.08
N MET A 418 -2.56 -10.82 -14.97
CA MET A 418 -4.01 -10.90 -14.86
C MET A 418 -4.68 -9.53 -14.74
N PHE A 419 -3.96 -8.52 -14.23
CA PHE A 419 -4.44 -7.15 -14.04
C PHE A 419 -3.93 -6.21 -15.14
N TYR A 420 -4.71 -5.18 -15.48
CA TYR A 420 -4.45 -4.31 -16.63
C TYR A 420 -3.17 -3.49 -16.55
N ASN A 421 -2.76 -3.09 -15.34
CA ASN A 421 -1.65 -2.15 -15.14
C ASN A 421 -0.37 -2.78 -14.59
N THR A 422 -0.41 -4.03 -14.16
CA THR A 422 0.71 -4.66 -13.48
C THR A 422 0.99 -6.07 -13.98
N GLY A 423 2.28 -6.40 -14.11
CA GLY A 423 2.75 -7.77 -14.37
C GLY A 423 3.26 -8.47 -13.10
N ILE A 424 3.08 -7.85 -11.91
CA ILE A 424 3.54 -8.45 -10.66
C ILE A 424 2.61 -9.57 -10.19
N ALA A 425 3.16 -10.48 -9.39
CA ALA A 425 2.37 -11.53 -8.73
C ALA A 425 1.36 -10.91 -7.77
N THR A 426 0.11 -11.36 -7.87
CA THR A 426 -1.01 -10.94 -7.02
C THR A 426 -1.63 -12.13 -6.32
N TYR A 427 -2.21 -11.87 -5.16
CA TYR A 427 -2.76 -12.88 -4.26
C TYR A 427 -4.10 -12.43 -3.74
N VAL A 428 -5.10 -13.32 -3.73
CA VAL A 428 -6.36 -13.09 -3.03
C VAL A 428 -6.25 -13.64 -1.62
N TRP A 429 -6.44 -12.76 -0.65
CA TRP A 429 -6.55 -13.14 0.77
C TRP A 429 -8.02 -13.35 1.11
N VAL A 430 -8.35 -14.52 1.66
CA VAL A 430 -9.71 -14.88 2.07
C VAL A 430 -9.76 -15.03 3.58
N LEU A 431 -10.59 -14.23 4.23
CA LEU A 431 -10.69 -14.17 5.67
C LEU A 431 -12.14 -14.37 6.15
N SER A 432 -12.28 -14.98 7.33
CA SER A 432 -13.54 -15.15 8.04
C SER A 432 -13.29 -15.13 9.55
N ASN A 433 -14.16 -14.50 10.31
CA ASN A 433 -14.12 -14.58 11.77
C ASN A 433 -15.04 -15.69 12.33
N ARG A 434 -15.35 -16.71 11.52
CA ARG A 434 -16.20 -17.88 11.88
C ARG A 434 -15.55 -19.21 11.48
N LYS A 435 -14.25 -19.36 11.69
CA LYS A 435 -13.52 -20.61 11.48
C LYS A 435 -13.71 -21.62 12.62
N GLN A 436 -13.94 -21.11 13.85
CA GLN A 436 -14.09 -21.94 15.03
C GLN A 436 -15.18 -23.02 14.86
N GLY A 437 -14.86 -24.26 15.16
CA GLY A 437 -15.74 -25.41 14.99
C GLY A 437 -15.85 -25.92 13.56
N THR A 438 -15.06 -25.41 12.63
CA THR A 438 -14.95 -25.91 11.25
C THR A 438 -13.66 -26.70 11.06
N GLU A 439 -13.53 -27.43 9.95
CA GLU A 439 -12.28 -28.11 9.57
C GLU A 439 -11.09 -27.14 9.35
N ARG A 440 -11.37 -25.85 9.14
CA ARG A 440 -10.37 -24.80 8.93
C ARG A 440 -9.83 -24.17 10.21
N GLU A 441 -10.37 -24.56 11.37
CA GLU A 441 -9.94 -24.01 12.64
C GLU A 441 -8.45 -24.26 12.88
N GLY A 442 -7.72 -23.18 13.19
CA GLY A 442 -6.28 -23.19 13.45
C GLY A 442 -5.40 -23.48 12.21
N GLN A 443 -5.96 -23.44 11.00
CA GLN A 443 -5.25 -23.78 9.76
C GLN A 443 -5.45 -22.73 8.67
N VAL A 444 -4.48 -22.63 7.75
CA VAL A 444 -4.52 -21.76 6.56
C VAL A 444 -4.22 -22.60 5.33
N GLN A 445 -5.02 -22.41 4.28
CA GLN A 445 -4.81 -23.04 2.98
C GLN A 445 -4.08 -22.09 2.04
N LEU A 446 -3.01 -22.55 1.40
CA LEU A 446 -2.34 -21.86 0.31
C LEU A 446 -2.71 -22.56 -1.01
N ILE A 447 -3.16 -21.78 -2.01
CA ILE A 447 -3.57 -22.30 -3.31
C ILE A 447 -2.75 -21.63 -4.41
N ASP A 448 -2.05 -22.43 -5.21
CA ASP A 448 -1.32 -21.97 -6.39
C ASP A 448 -2.19 -22.14 -7.65
N ALA A 449 -2.86 -21.06 -8.04
CA ALA A 449 -3.65 -20.98 -9.28
C ALA A 449 -2.89 -20.30 -10.42
N THR A 450 -1.57 -20.08 -10.30
CA THR A 450 -0.76 -19.31 -11.26
C THR A 450 -0.79 -19.90 -12.67
N GLN A 451 -1.09 -21.19 -12.83
CA GLN A 451 -1.15 -21.87 -14.12
C GLN A 451 -2.59 -22.16 -14.59
N TRP A 452 -3.62 -21.68 -13.87
CA TRP A 452 -5.01 -21.91 -14.20
C TRP A 452 -5.62 -20.68 -14.84
N PHE A 453 -5.43 -20.53 -16.14
CA PHE A 453 -5.92 -19.38 -16.90
C PHE A 453 -6.03 -19.70 -18.38
N LYS A 454 -6.79 -18.87 -19.10
CA LYS A 454 -6.87 -18.84 -20.54
C LYS A 454 -6.08 -17.65 -21.08
N PRO A 455 -5.15 -17.84 -22.03
CA PRO A 455 -4.47 -16.73 -22.70
C PRO A 455 -5.48 -15.86 -23.47
N MET A 456 -5.23 -14.55 -23.47
CA MET A 456 -6.02 -13.59 -24.23
C MET A 456 -5.11 -12.57 -24.94
N ARG A 457 -5.68 -11.81 -25.89
CA ARG A 457 -4.96 -10.70 -26.53
C ARG A 457 -4.61 -9.66 -25.47
N ASN A 458 -3.40 -9.11 -25.57
CA ASN A 458 -2.93 -8.07 -24.64
C ASN A 458 -3.88 -6.87 -24.58
N MET A 459 -4.24 -6.52 -23.34
CA MET A 459 -4.99 -5.31 -23.00
C MET A 459 -4.20 -4.59 -21.89
N GLY A 460 -3.40 -3.62 -22.27
CA GLY A 460 -2.36 -3.10 -21.39
C GLY A 460 -1.35 -4.20 -21.05
N LYS A 461 -1.13 -4.48 -19.77
CA LYS A 461 -0.30 -5.61 -19.31
C LYS A 461 -1.09 -6.91 -19.15
N LYS A 462 -2.43 -6.87 -19.11
CA LYS A 462 -3.26 -8.06 -19.01
C LYS A 462 -3.20 -8.87 -20.30
N ASN A 463 -2.80 -10.15 -20.19
CA ASN A 463 -2.72 -11.11 -21.30
C ASN A 463 -3.34 -12.48 -20.99
N CYS A 464 -4.02 -12.60 -19.86
CA CYS A 464 -4.71 -13.81 -19.44
C CYS A 464 -6.01 -13.46 -18.70
N GLU A 465 -6.94 -14.41 -18.69
CA GLU A 465 -8.21 -14.33 -17.97
C GLU A 465 -8.54 -15.66 -17.30
N LEU A 466 -9.30 -15.62 -16.21
CA LEU A 466 -9.87 -16.82 -15.61
C LEU A 466 -11.18 -17.15 -16.35
N SER A 467 -11.24 -18.31 -16.98
CA SER A 467 -12.50 -18.86 -17.50
C SER A 467 -13.43 -19.24 -16.35
N ALA A 468 -14.72 -19.47 -16.67
CA ALA A 468 -15.66 -19.99 -15.67
C ALA A 468 -15.18 -21.33 -15.05
N GLY A 469 -14.58 -22.20 -15.85
CA GLY A 469 -14.00 -23.45 -15.37
C GLY A 469 -12.76 -23.28 -14.49
N ASP A 470 -11.94 -22.25 -14.74
CA ASP A 470 -10.79 -21.94 -13.87
C ASP A 470 -11.28 -21.42 -12.51
N ILE A 471 -12.29 -20.53 -12.50
CA ILE A 471 -12.92 -20.03 -11.27
C ILE A 471 -13.52 -21.18 -10.47
N GLU A 472 -14.29 -22.06 -11.12
CA GLU A 472 -14.89 -23.25 -10.52
C GLU A 472 -13.81 -24.13 -9.90
N ARG A 473 -12.74 -24.46 -10.65
CA ARG A 473 -11.62 -25.24 -10.17
C ARG A 473 -10.94 -24.66 -8.93
N ILE A 474 -10.72 -23.35 -8.90
CA ILE A 474 -10.13 -22.66 -7.73
C ILE A 474 -11.08 -22.77 -6.54
N CYS A 475 -12.38 -22.50 -6.76
CA CYS A 475 -13.39 -22.59 -5.71
C CYS A 475 -13.55 -24.02 -5.17
N ASP A 476 -13.56 -25.02 -6.03
CA ASP A 476 -13.64 -26.44 -5.63
C ASP A 476 -12.40 -26.86 -4.81
N THR A 477 -11.21 -26.43 -5.24
CA THR A 477 -9.96 -26.64 -4.48
C THR A 477 -10.01 -25.99 -3.10
N PHE A 478 -10.56 -24.78 -3.04
CA PHE A 478 -10.75 -24.07 -1.77
C PHE A 478 -11.76 -24.80 -0.88
N LEU A 479 -12.92 -25.19 -1.41
CA LEU A 479 -14.00 -25.83 -0.65
C LEU A 479 -13.63 -27.26 -0.20
N ALA A 480 -12.93 -28.02 -1.03
CA ALA A 480 -12.50 -29.38 -0.70
C ALA A 480 -11.54 -29.43 0.49
N PHE A 481 -10.80 -28.36 0.74
CA PHE A 481 -9.82 -28.24 1.83
C PHE A 481 -8.90 -29.48 1.93
N GLU A 482 -8.31 -29.87 0.80
CA GLU A 482 -7.44 -31.03 0.68
C GLU A 482 -6.04 -30.65 0.21
N GLU A 483 -5.03 -31.43 0.60
CA GLU A 483 -3.68 -31.26 0.09
C GLU A 483 -3.54 -31.84 -1.31
N THR A 484 -3.07 -31.01 -2.24
CA THR A 484 -2.75 -31.39 -3.63
C THR A 484 -1.42 -30.73 -4.03
N PRO A 485 -0.89 -30.99 -5.21
CA PRO A 485 0.26 -30.23 -5.71
C PRO A 485 0.04 -28.71 -5.72
N GLN A 486 -1.20 -28.26 -5.92
CA GLN A 486 -1.58 -26.82 -5.98
C GLN A 486 -2.28 -26.32 -4.72
N SER A 487 -2.48 -27.17 -3.70
CA SER A 487 -3.11 -26.78 -2.43
C SER A 487 -2.31 -27.35 -1.27
N LYS A 488 -1.91 -26.49 -0.33
CA LYS A 488 -1.19 -26.86 0.87
C LYS A 488 -1.88 -26.30 2.10
N ILE A 489 -1.93 -27.09 3.17
CA ILE A 489 -2.60 -26.72 4.42
C ILE A 489 -1.56 -26.67 5.54
N PHE A 490 -1.54 -25.56 6.27
CA PHE A 490 -0.59 -25.32 7.34
C PHE A 490 -1.30 -24.90 8.62
N PRO A 491 -0.81 -25.34 9.79
CA PRO A 491 -1.26 -24.76 11.05
C PRO A 491 -0.84 -23.29 11.14
N ASN A 492 -1.63 -22.45 11.81
CA ASN A 492 -1.37 -21.02 11.96
C ASN A 492 0.05 -20.71 12.42
N ALA A 493 0.59 -21.50 13.36
CA ALA A 493 1.94 -21.34 13.90
C ALA A 493 3.07 -21.56 12.89
N ALA A 494 2.79 -22.21 11.73
CA ALA A 494 3.79 -22.44 10.68
C ALA A 494 4.27 -21.16 10.00
N PHE A 495 3.52 -20.07 10.12
CA PHE A 495 3.86 -18.77 9.55
C PHE A 495 4.54 -17.83 10.56
N GLY A 496 4.63 -18.25 11.82
CA GLY A 496 5.22 -17.47 12.89
C GLY A 496 6.67 -17.85 13.16
N TYR A 497 7.44 -16.86 13.62
CA TYR A 497 8.82 -17.05 14.03
C TYR A 497 9.18 -16.15 15.22
N TRP A 498 10.13 -16.60 16.04
CA TRP A 498 10.82 -15.73 16.97
C TRP A 498 12.00 -15.06 16.27
N LYS A 499 12.08 -13.75 16.34
CA LYS A 499 13.28 -12.99 16.00
C LYS A 499 14.09 -12.80 17.26
N VAL A 500 15.17 -13.56 17.36
CA VAL A 500 16.04 -13.62 18.54
C VAL A 500 17.31 -12.83 18.26
N LYS A 501 17.63 -11.91 19.15
CA LYS A 501 18.87 -11.15 19.09
C LYS A 501 20.02 -11.98 19.64
N VAL A 502 21.05 -12.16 18.83
CA VAL A 502 22.28 -12.86 19.18
C VAL A 502 23.41 -11.85 19.27
N GLU A 503 24.10 -11.86 20.41
CA GLU A 503 25.25 -10.99 20.69
C GLU A 503 26.51 -11.83 20.82
N ARG A 504 27.65 -11.21 20.52
CA ARG A 504 28.98 -11.77 20.72
C ARG A 504 29.86 -10.78 21.50
N PRO A 505 30.88 -11.26 22.28
CA PRO A 505 31.67 -10.38 23.11
C PRO A 505 32.60 -9.50 22.29
N LEU A 506 32.65 -8.22 22.66
CA LEU A 506 33.62 -7.26 22.14
C LEU A 506 35.07 -7.67 22.57
N ARG A 507 36.01 -7.57 21.64
CA ARG A 507 37.42 -7.90 21.84
C ARG A 507 38.28 -6.78 21.27
N LEU A 508 39.10 -6.14 22.13
CA LEU A 508 39.84 -4.96 21.75
C LEU A 508 41.31 -5.04 22.19
N HIS A 509 42.16 -4.51 21.32
CA HIS A 509 43.45 -3.95 21.73
C HIS A 509 43.35 -2.45 21.89
N SER A 510 44.23 -1.85 22.68
CA SER A 510 44.26 -0.41 22.92
C SER A 510 45.69 0.12 22.91
N GLN A 511 45.86 1.33 22.35
CA GLN A 511 47.16 1.99 22.30
C GLN A 511 47.02 3.50 22.20
N LEU A 512 47.63 4.24 23.11
CA LEU A 512 47.64 5.67 23.15
C LEU A 512 48.74 6.23 22.25
N THR A 513 48.59 6.23 20.94
CA THR A 513 49.51 6.88 20.01
C THR A 513 49.05 8.26 19.63
N HIS A 514 49.96 9.20 19.28
CA HIS A 514 49.60 10.53 18.80
C HIS A 514 48.61 10.48 17.64
N ALA A 515 48.86 9.60 16.66
CA ALA A 515 47.94 9.49 15.49
C ALA A 515 46.51 9.09 15.88
N ARG A 516 46.35 8.23 16.90
CA ARG A 516 45.01 7.86 17.40
C ARG A 516 44.39 8.96 18.24
N ILE A 517 45.13 9.68 19.02
CA ILE A 517 44.67 10.81 19.83
C ILE A 517 44.17 11.93 18.90
N GLU A 518 44.84 12.18 17.77
CA GLU A 518 44.42 13.18 16.78
C GLU A 518 43.07 12.86 16.17
N THR A 519 42.62 11.63 16.12
CA THR A 519 41.26 11.29 15.63
C THR A 519 40.15 11.87 16.51
N LEU A 520 40.48 12.21 17.78
CA LEU A 520 39.55 12.87 18.71
C LEU A 520 39.23 14.33 18.30
N ARG A 521 40.05 14.95 17.43
CA ARG A 521 39.85 16.32 16.93
C ARG A 521 38.45 16.54 16.38
N PHE A 522 37.83 15.48 15.85
CA PHE A 522 36.49 15.54 15.30
C PHE A 522 35.55 14.51 15.94
N ALA A 523 35.77 14.18 17.23
CA ALA A 523 34.99 13.16 17.97
C ALA A 523 33.48 13.48 18.04
N SER A 524 33.13 14.76 17.94
CA SER A 524 31.71 15.18 17.86
C SER A 524 31.03 14.85 16.51
N GLY A 525 31.72 14.21 15.56
CA GLY A 525 31.22 13.76 14.26
C GLY A 525 31.30 14.82 13.18
N ASP A 526 30.67 14.54 12.04
CA ASP A 526 30.71 15.39 10.84
C ASP A 526 32.14 15.65 10.34
N GLN A 527 33.03 14.66 10.44
CA GLN A 527 34.48 14.76 10.15
C GLN A 527 34.73 15.35 8.75
N TRP A 528 33.98 14.88 7.74
CA TRP A 528 34.12 15.28 6.34
C TRP A 528 34.05 16.80 6.09
N ILE A 529 33.25 17.56 6.87
CA ILE A 529 33.18 19.01 6.78
C ILE A 529 34.10 19.67 7.80
N ARG A 530 34.23 19.09 8.99
CA ARG A 530 35.03 19.68 10.06
C ARG A 530 36.52 19.65 9.73
N THR A 531 36.99 18.69 8.95
CA THR A 531 38.34 18.66 8.43
C THR A 531 38.60 19.88 7.53
N THR A 532 37.74 20.16 6.55
CA THR A 532 37.88 21.33 5.68
C THR A 532 37.81 22.65 6.46
N LEU A 533 36.87 22.75 7.42
CA LEU A 533 36.79 23.93 8.28
C LEU A 533 38.06 24.13 9.13
N TYR A 534 38.68 23.06 9.57
CA TYR A 534 39.94 23.11 10.32
C TYR A 534 41.13 23.47 9.42
N GLU A 535 41.20 22.96 8.19
CA GLU A 535 42.22 23.33 7.21
C GLU A 535 42.21 24.84 6.91
N GLU A 536 41.02 25.47 6.91
CA GLU A 536 40.84 26.89 6.63
C GLU A 536 41.05 27.82 7.86
N LEU A 537 40.61 27.35 9.05
CA LEU A 537 40.53 28.24 10.24
C LEU A 537 41.49 27.82 11.37
N GLY A 538 42.12 26.66 11.29
CA GLY A 538 43.12 26.17 12.19
C GLY A 538 42.68 25.98 13.65
N GLU A 539 43.61 26.04 14.57
CA GLU A 539 43.41 25.84 16.02
C GLU A 539 42.46 26.85 16.66
N ALA A 540 42.24 28.04 16.05
CA ALA A 540 41.31 29.03 16.54
C ALA A 540 39.87 28.48 16.71
N LEU A 541 39.47 27.45 15.97
CA LEU A 541 38.20 26.77 16.14
C LEU A 541 38.06 26.15 17.53
N PHE A 542 39.13 25.64 18.08
CA PHE A 542 39.18 24.96 19.37
C PHE A 542 39.47 25.88 20.56
N GLU A 543 40.35 26.88 20.36
CA GLU A 543 40.77 27.80 21.41
C GLU A 543 39.74 28.92 21.62
N ASP A 544 39.39 29.62 20.56
CA ASP A 544 38.41 30.73 20.58
C ASP A 544 37.59 30.79 19.28
N THR A 545 36.57 29.96 19.19
CA THR A 545 35.62 29.92 18.03
C THR A 545 35.02 31.31 17.75
N SER A 546 34.97 32.21 18.74
CA SER A 546 34.41 33.56 18.57
C SER A 546 35.27 34.45 17.67
N SER A 547 36.58 34.27 17.70
CA SER A 547 37.55 35.03 16.88
C SER A 547 37.38 34.75 15.38
N VAL A 548 36.96 33.54 15.01
CA VAL A 548 36.79 33.07 13.62
C VAL A 548 35.32 32.92 13.21
N ARG A 549 34.39 33.37 14.08
CA ARG A 549 32.95 33.10 13.89
C ARG A 549 32.40 33.59 12.57
N THR A 550 32.73 34.77 12.14
CA THR A 550 32.24 35.36 10.88
C THR A 550 32.72 34.54 9.64
N GLN A 551 33.97 34.11 9.68
CA GLN A 551 34.52 33.25 8.61
C GLN A 551 33.90 31.87 8.63
N LEU A 552 33.72 31.29 9.81
CA LEU A 552 33.05 29.99 10.00
C LEU A 552 31.59 30.04 9.50
N GLU A 553 30.84 31.10 9.84
CA GLU A 553 29.47 31.29 9.35
C GLU A 553 29.42 31.40 7.81
N LYS A 554 30.38 32.09 7.20
CA LYS A 554 30.51 32.23 5.77
C LYS A 554 30.75 30.87 5.12
N LEU A 555 31.78 30.12 5.55
CA LEU A 555 32.12 28.80 5.02
C LEU A 555 30.98 27.78 5.13
N ILE A 556 30.24 27.79 6.28
CA ILE A 556 29.10 26.90 6.49
C ILE A 556 27.91 27.30 5.60
N ASN A 557 27.68 28.59 5.38
CA ASN A 557 26.58 29.07 4.55
C ASN A 557 26.84 28.92 3.05
N ASP A 558 28.11 28.99 2.66
CA ASP A 558 28.53 28.80 1.26
C ASP A 558 28.76 27.33 0.90
N TRP A 559 28.70 26.43 1.87
CA TRP A 559 28.85 25.00 1.68
C TRP A 559 27.79 24.44 0.74
N GLY A 560 28.21 23.84 -0.38
CA GLY A 560 27.32 23.31 -1.40
C GLY A 560 26.61 24.33 -2.28
N LYS A 561 27.04 25.63 -2.20
CA LYS A 561 26.63 26.68 -3.13
C LYS A 561 27.75 26.87 -4.15
N GLY A 562 27.55 26.39 -5.36
CA GLY A 562 28.48 26.69 -6.46
C GLY A 562 29.15 25.47 -7.12
N ASP A 563 28.91 24.27 -6.63
CA ASP A 563 29.28 23.06 -7.36
C ASP A 563 28.25 22.84 -8.51
N SER A 564 28.37 23.66 -9.59
CA SER A 564 27.87 23.29 -10.91
C SER A 564 28.75 22.16 -11.44
N GLU A 565 28.18 21.18 -12.03
CA GLU A 565 28.85 20.07 -12.70
C GLU A 565 30.03 20.60 -13.58
N GLU A 566 31.25 20.53 -13.07
CA GLU A 566 32.45 20.57 -13.86
C GLU A 566 32.81 19.12 -14.16
N GLU A 567 32.68 18.73 -15.44
CA GLU A 567 33.19 17.47 -15.94
C GLU A 567 34.72 17.58 -15.94
N ASP A 568 35.40 16.78 -15.13
CA ASP A 568 36.84 16.56 -15.25
C ASP A 568 37.15 15.77 -16.52
N GLU A 569 38.32 16.04 -17.13
CA GLU A 569 38.77 15.43 -18.38
C GLU A 569 38.82 13.88 -18.39
N ASP A 570 38.59 13.23 -17.22
CA ASP A 570 38.58 11.77 -17.06
C ASP A 570 37.15 11.18 -16.90
N GLY A 571 36.08 11.97 -16.97
CA GLY A 571 34.69 11.47 -17.01
C GLY A 571 34.12 10.88 -15.72
N GLU A 572 34.74 11.14 -14.55
CA GLU A 572 34.17 10.81 -13.23
C GLU A 572 33.41 12.04 -12.69
N THR A 573 32.10 11.97 -12.67
CA THR A 573 31.23 12.97 -12.04
C THR A 573 31.35 12.90 -10.51
N GLU A 574 32.04 13.87 -9.89
CA GLU A 574 31.94 14.06 -8.44
C GLU A 574 30.49 14.41 -8.06
N THR A 575 29.93 13.65 -7.13
CA THR A 575 28.58 13.94 -6.60
C THR A 575 28.57 15.32 -5.92
N PRO A 576 27.67 16.24 -6.33
CA PRO A 576 27.64 17.60 -5.79
C PRO A 576 27.44 17.58 -4.27
N ARG A 577 28.21 18.40 -3.53
CA ARG A 577 28.15 18.51 -2.06
C ARG A 577 26.76 18.98 -1.63
N LYS A 578 26.04 18.11 -0.88
CA LYS A 578 24.68 18.44 -0.38
C LYS A 578 24.72 19.64 0.58
N THR A 579 23.78 20.56 0.43
CA THR A 579 23.58 21.69 1.36
C THR A 579 23.34 21.18 2.79
N LEU A 580 23.89 21.90 3.78
CA LEU A 580 23.78 21.52 5.20
C LEU A 580 22.39 21.83 5.77
N SER A 581 21.83 20.89 6.53
CA SER A 581 20.62 21.15 7.31
C SER A 581 20.87 22.14 8.44
N ASP A 582 19.83 22.90 8.83
CA ASP A 582 19.92 23.90 9.89
C ASP A 582 20.41 23.32 11.22
N LYS A 583 20.06 22.07 11.53
CA LYS A 583 20.54 21.35 12.71
C LYS A 583 22.06 21.15 12.67
N LYS A 584 22.62 20.80 11.51
CA LYS A 584 24.08 20.65 11.34
C LYS A 584 24.78 22.00 11.40
N LYS A 585 24.25 23.03 10.75
CA LYS A 585 24.78 24.41 10.82
C LYS A 585 24.87 24.90 12.27
N LYS A 586 23.78 24.76 13.04
CA LYS A 586 23.75 25.13 14.47
C LYS A 586 24.80 24.37 15.29
N LYS A 587 25.02 23.08 15.03
CA LYS A 587 26.03 22.27 15.73
C LYS A 587 27.44 22.74 15.41
N LEU A 588 27.76 23.03 14.16
CA LEU A 588 29.08 23.48 13.71
C LEU A 588 29.41 24.89 14.21
N LEU A 589 28.42 25.77 14.36
CA LEU A 589 28.55 27.12 14.90
C LEU A 589 28.63 27.16 16.42
N ASN A 590 28.35 26.03 17.11
CA ASN A 590 28.37 25.99 18.57
C ASN A 590 29.79 25.84 19.11
N PRO A 591 30.36 26.82 19.82
CA PRO A 591 31.70 26.74 20.41
C PRO A 591 31.89 25.52 21.31
N ALA A 592 30.83 25.07 22.02
CA ALA A 592 30.89 23.93 22.89
C ALA A 592 31.24 22.61 22.16
N THR A 593 30.92 22.51 20.88
CA THR A 593 31.26 21.35 20.05
C THR A 593 32.76 21.23 19.85
N TRP A 594 33.43 22.34 19.56
CA TRP A 594 34.87 22.37 19.32
C TRP A 594 35.66 22.28 20.63
N LYS A 595 35.26 23.01 21.67
CA LYS A 595 35.87 22.95 23.00
C LYS A 595 35.80 21.58 23.63
N ARG A 596 34.70 20.85 23.40
CA ARG A 596 34.59 19.46 23.88
C ARG A 596 35.65 18.55 23.24
N ASP A 597 35.84 18.66 21.93
CA ASP A 597 36.81 17.82 21.24
C ASP A 597 38.24 18.19 21.61
N ALA A 598 38.55 19.47 21.82
CA ALA A 598 39.82 19.93 22.39
C ALA A 598 40.08 19.29 23.77
N MET A 599 39.07 19.32 24.64
CA MET A 599 39.16 18.74 25.99
C MET A 599 39.39 17.22 25.92
N LEU A 600 38.74 16.50 24.97
CA LEU A 600 38.96 15.06 24.78
C LEU A 600 40.39 14.76 24.36
N MET A 601 40.94 15.56 23.44
CA MET A 601 42.37 15.44 23.03
C MET A 601 43.33 15.72 24.19
N ASP A 602 43.05 16.77 24.98
CA ASP A 602 43.89 17.13 26.14
C ASP A 602 43.89 16.00 27.17
N VAL A 603 42.73 15.47 27.56
CA VAL A 603 42.63 14.33 28.48
C VAL A 603 43.37 13.11 27.92
N ALA A 604 43.22 12.78 26.64
CA ALA A 604 43.91 11.67 25.98
C ALA A 604 45.43 11.88 25.95
N THR A 605 45.91 13.12 25.76
CA THR A 605 47.31 13.50 25.79
C THR A 605 47.90 13.34 27.18
N HIS A 606 47.17 13.73 28.22
CA HIS A 606 47.58 13.52 29.61
C HIS A 606 47.67 12.02 29.95
N LEU A 607 46.70 11.21 29.46
CA LEU A 607 46.76 9.76 29.62
C LEU A 607 47.94 9.16 28.88
N HIS A 608 48.26 9.59 27.67
CA HIS A 608 49.42 9.17 26.91
C HIS A 608 50.73 9.46 27.64
N LYS A 609 50.84 10.66 28.23
CA LYS A 609 52.04 11.06 28.97
C LYS A 609 52.31 10.17 30.17
N GLU A 610 51.30 9.69 30.84
CA GLU A 610 51.42 8.83 32.04
C GLU A 610 51.52 7.34 31.71
N LEU A 611 50.78 6.84 30.72
CA LEU A 611 50.68 5.41 30.37
C LEU A 611 51.62 5.03 29.22
N GLY A 612 52.15 6.00 28.48
CA GLY A 612 52.99 5.78 27.30
C GLY A 612 52.17 5.29 26.09
N ASP A 613 52.93 4.87 25.05
CA ASP A 613 52.40 4.38 23.78
C ASP A 613 52.47 2.86 23.64
N GLY A 614 52.61 2.15 24.75
CA GLY A 614 52.66 0.69 24.77
C GLY A 614 51.34 0.06 24.31
N LEU A 615 51.44 -1.09 23.58
CA LEU A 615 50.28 -1.85 23.18
C LEU A 615 49.65 -2.60 24.34
N PHE A 616 48.43 -2.28 24.70
CA PHE A 616 47.60 -3.05 25.62
C PHE A 616 46.84 -4.14 24.84
N LYS A 617 47.30 -5.39 24.98
CA LYS A 617 46.63 -6.55 24.37
C LYS A 617 45.35 -6.96 25.11
N ASP A 618 45.16 -6.52 26.35
CA ASP A 618 43.97 -6.71 27.15
C ASP A 618 43.32 -5.35 27.46
N HIS A 619 42.18 -5.11 26.86
CA HIS A 619 41.44 -3.88 27.06
C HIS A 619 40.94 -3.69 28.50
N ASN A 620 40.71 -4.77 29.26
CA ASN A 620 40.26 -4.65 30.64
C ASN A 620 41.38 -4.08 31.51
N VAL A 621 42.63 -4.48 31.27
CA VAL A 621 43.81 -3.90 31.93
C VAL A 621 43.96 -2.44 31.56
N PHE A 622 43.84 -2.11 30.27
CA PHE A 622 43.87 -0.73 29.80
C PHE A 622 42.82 0.16 30.51
N LEU A 623 41.55 -0.30 30.61
CA LEU A 623 40.53 0.45 31.33
C LEU A 623 40.80 0.65 32.80
N LYS A 624 41.39 -0.34 33.46
CA LYS A 624 41.81 -0.28 34.88
C LYS A 624 42.90 0.79 35.08
N ASP A 625 43.90 0.80 34.19
CA ASP A 625 45.01 1.74 34.24
C ASP A 625 44.59 3.16 33.89
N VAL A 626 43.73 3.33 32.87
CA VAL A 626 43.08 4.63 32.52
C VAL A 626 42.34 5.16 33.74
N GLY A 627 41.48 4.34 34.37
CA GLY A 627 40.71 4.77 35.56
C GLY A 627 41.58 5.16 36.74
N ALA A 628 42.71 4.47 36.98
CA ALA A 628 43.67 4.80 38.01
C ALA A 628 44.40 6.13 37.69
N THR A 629 44.80 6.33 36.45
CA THR A 629 45.50 7.53 35.97
C THR A 629 44.61 8.77 36.03
N LEU A 630 43.35 8.67 35.60
CA LEU A 630 42.39 9.75 35.71
C LEU A 630 42.19 10.22 37.16
N LYS A 631 42.13 9.28 38.11
CA LYS A 631 42.07 9.61 39.55
C LYS A 631 43.34 10.29 40.05
N LYS A 632 44.50 9.84 39.61
CA LYS A 632 45.81 10.42 39.95
C LYS A 632 45.92 11.87 39.46
N LEU A 633 45.41 12.14 38.27
CA LEU A 633 45.45 13.47 37.64
C LEU A 633 44.29 14.38 38.03
N ASP A 634 43.34 13.94 38.84
CA ASP A 634 42.06 14.59 39.18
C ASP A 634 41.23 15.00 37.92
N LEU A 635 41.38 14.26 36.85
CA LEU A 635 40.59 14.45 35.62
C LEU A 635 39.28 13.68 35.72
N LYS A 636 38.14 14.35 35.38
CA LYS A 636 36.80 13.81 35.56
C LYS A 636 35.98 13.90 34.27
N PRO A 637 36.42 13.29 33.15
CA PRO A 637 35.55 13.21 31.96
C PRO A 637 34.25 12.46 32.29
N SER A 638 33.14 12.87 31.70
CA SER A 638 31.89 12.12 31.80
C SER A 638 32.06 10.71 31.20
N ALA A 639 31.16 9.79 31.56
CA ALA A 639 31.19 8.43 31.02
C ALA A 639 31.14 8.37 29.49
N SER A 640 30.37 9.30 28.87
CA SER A 640 30.28 9.42 27.41
C SER A 640 31.55 9.97 26.76
N GLU A 641 32.26 10.88 27.43
CA GLU A 641 33.53 11.43 26.97
C GLU A 641 34.65 10.40 27.11
N LEU A 642 34.72 9.69 28.24
CA LEU A 642 35.67 8.61 28.42
C LEU A 642 35.50 7.52 27.38
N LYS A 643 34.25 7.18 27.06
CA LYS A 643 33.94 6.19 25.98
C LYS A 643 34.46 6.64 24.62
N LEU A 644 34.36 7.93 24.27
CA LEU A 644 34.91 8.47 23.03
C LEU A 644 36.43 8.37 23.00
N ILE A 645 37.11 8.74 24.09
CA ILE A 645 38.57 8.64 24.19
C ILE A 645 39.02 7.17 24.02
N VAL A 646 38.41 6.26 24.77
CA VAL A 646 38.73 4.83 24.74
C VAL A 646 38.49 4.23 23.36
N ASN A 647 37.38 4.57 22.72
CA ASN A 647 37.06 4.08 21.36
C ASN A 647 38.07 4.59 20.32
N ALA A 648 38.53 5.82 20.41
CA ALA A 648 39.47 6.40 19.45
C ALA A 648 40.85 5.69 19.51
N VAL A 649 41.23 5.20 20.68
CA VAL A 649 42.55 4.54 20.92
C VAL A 649 42.49 3.01 20.95
N SER A 650 41.30 2.44 20.62
CA SER A 650 41.09 0.99 20.62
C SER A 650 40.61 0.51 19.26
N TRP A 651 40.86 -0.78 18.95
CA TRP A 651 40.38 -1.44 17.74
C TRP A 651 40.11 -2.91 17.98
N ARG A 652 39.23 -3.48 17.13
CA ARG A 652 38.84 -4.88 17.24
C ARG A 652 39.99 -5.83 16.85
N VAL A 653 40.17 -6.86 17.65
CA VAL A 653 41.11 -7.94 17.39
C VAL A 653 40.49 -9.25 17.87
N GLU A 654 40.37 -10.22 16.99
CA GLU A 654 39.65 -11.48 17.22
C GLU A 654 40.22 -12.28 18.41
N ASP A 655 41.54 -12.34 18.56
CA ASP A 655 42.24 -13.08 19.61
C ASP A 655 42.40 -12.32 20.94
N ALA A 656 41.90 -11.07 21.02
CA ALA A 656 41.98 -10.28 22.24
C ALA A 656 41.06 -10.85 23.33
N PRO A 657 41.39 -10.66 24.61
CA PRO A 657 40.50 -11.00 25.72
C PRO A 657 39.15 -10.32 25.60
N ARG A 658 38.09 -11.00 26.03
CA ARG A 658 36.72 -10.46 26.03
C ARG A 658 36.63 -9.25 26.95
N VAL A 659 35.99 -8.18 26.51
CA VAL A 659 35.80 -6.96 27.31
C VAL A 659 34.70 -7.19 28.34
N VAL A 660 35.06 -7.05 29.63
CA VAL A 660 34.13 -7.23 30.76
C VAL A 660 33.28 -5.97 30.94
N LYS A 661 31.97 -6.10 30.82
CA LYS A 661 31.00 -5.06 31.09
C LYS A 661 30.67 -4.92 32.56
N LYS A 662 30.48 -6.06 33.22
CA LYS A 662 30.04 -6.12 34.62
C LYS A 662 30.56 -7.39 35.31
N THR A 663 31.03 -7.25 36.55
CA THR A 663 31.34 -8.36 37.44
C THR A 663 30.28 -8.41 38.54
N HIS A 664 29.66 -9.57 38.72
CA HIS A 664 28.66 -9.79 39.75
C HIS A 664 29.31 -10.08 41.09
N LYS A 665 28.67 -9.61 42.17
CA LYS A 665 29.11 -9.96 43.53
C LYS A 665 28.95 -11.47 43.76
N PRO A 666 29.83 -12.11 44.55
CA PRO A 666 29.73 -13.54 44.84
C PRO A 666 28.31 -13.94 45.32
N GLY A 667 27.77 -15.00 44.74
CA GLY A 667 26.43 -15.53 45.08
C GLY A 667 25.24 -14.73 44.61
N LYS A 668 25.43 -13.64 43.81
CA LYS A 668 24.34 -12.82 43.26
C LYS A 668 23.89 -13.20 41.85
N ALA A 669 24.70 -13.97 41.14
CA ALA A 669 24.38 -14.49 39.80
C ALA A 669 24.96 -15.90 39.66
N GLN A 670 24.35 -16.72 38.81
CA GLN A 670 24.88 -18.00 38.36
C GLN A 670 25.32 -17.88 36.90
N PRO A 671 26.33 -18.63 36.48
CA PRO A 671 26.74 -18.67 35.08
C PRO A 671 25.65 -19.28 34.22
N ASP A 672 25.24 -18.56 33.21
CA ASP A 672 24.36 -19.02 32.10
C ASP A 672 24.91 -18.42 30.79
N PRO A 673 25.87 -19.09 30.15
CA PRO A 673 26.48 -18.58 28.92
C PRO A 673 25.48 -18.29 27.83
N LEU A 674 24.40 -19.07 27.73
CA LEU A 674 23.35 -18.84 26.72
C LEU A 674 22.63 -17.49 26.90
N ARG A 675 22.56 -17.00 28.14
CA ARG A 675 21.92 -15.72 28.50
C ARG A 675 22.93 -14.62 28.87
N GLY A 676 24.21 -14.79 28.45
CA GLY A 676 25.25 -13.74 28.55
C GLY A 676 25.89 -13.59 29.90
N THR A 677 25.74 -14.56 30.83
CA THR A 677 26.48 -14.59 32.10
C THR A 677 27.49 -15.74 32.11
N PHE A 678 28.75 -15.42 32.28
CA PHE A 678 29.87 -16.36 32.11
C PHE A 678 30.66 -16.51 33.39
N ALA A 679 31.18 -17.73 33.68
CA ALA A 679 32.20 -17.93 34.70
C ALA A 679 33.54 -17.42 34.16
N ALA A 680 34.20 -16.57 34.90
CA ALA A 680 35.53 -16.04 34.58
C ALA A 680 36.42 -15.99 35.80
N ASP A 681 37.74 -16.14 35.62
CA ASP A 681 38.71 -15.89 36.65
C ASP A 681 39.23 -14.44 36.51
N ILE A 682 39.02 -13.65 37.55
CA ILE A 682 39.52 -12.27 37.61
C ILE A 682 40.37 -12.14 38.90
N ASP A 683 41.65 -11.80 38.75
CA ASP A 683 42.61 -11.65 39.82
C ASP A 683 42.67 -12.93 40.74
N GLY A 684 42.56 -14.15 40.14
CA GLY A 684 42.62 -15.43 40.86
C GLY A 684 41.34 -15.80 41.63
N LYS A 685 40.20 -15.15 41.33
CA LYS A 685 38.91 -15.45 41.93
C LYS A 685 37.90 -15.77 40.86
N THR A 686 37.26 -16.93 40.95
CA THR A 686 36.14 -17.27 40.07
C THR A 686 34.93 -16.38 40.37
N CYS A 687 34.49 -15.61 39.40
CA CYS A 687 33.31 -14.75 39.48
C CYS A 687 32.43 -14.91 38.23
N VAL A 688 31.21 -14.39 38.30
CA VAL A 688 30.28 -14.34 37.17
C VAL A 688 30.37 -12.96 36.52
N VAL A 689 30.57 -12.93 35.22
CA VAL A 689 30.72 -11.71 34.43
C VAL A 689 29.70 -11.63 33.29
N GLU A 690 29.38 -10.42 32.91
CA GLU A 690 28.75 -10.07 31.64
C GLU A 690 29.80 -9.42 30.74
N TYR A 691 29.82 -9.76 29.44
CA TYR A 691 30.73 -9.14 28.49
C TYR A 691 30.04 -7.98 27.76
N GLU A 692 30.83 -7.00 27.30
CA GLU A 692 30.35 -5.94 26.43
C GLU A 692 30.02 -6.54 25.06
N PRO A 693 28.81 -6.33 24.52
CA PRO A 693 28.44 -6.85 23.19
C PRO A 693 29.17 -6.09 22.08
N ASP A 694 29.58 -6.80 21.04
CA ASP A 694 30.10 -6.19 19.83
C ASP A 694 28.97 -5.90 18.85
N SER A 695 28.70 -4.61 18.61
CA SER A 695 27.62 -4.18 17.72
C SER A 695 27.81 -4.58 16.24
N GLU A 696 29.04 -4.87 15.80
CA GLU A 696 29.33 -5.30 14.43
C GLU A 696 29.16 -6.81 14.25
N LEU A 697 29.25 -7.58 15.34
CA LEU A 697 29.03 -9.02 15.35
C LEU A 697 27.63 -9.41 15.82
N ARG A 698 26.78 -8.42 16.09
CA ARG A 698 25.39 -8.64 16.44
C ARG A 698 24.64 -9.21 15.25
N ASP A 699 23.84 -10.24 15.49
CA ASP A 699 22.97 -10.84 14.49
C ASP A 699 21.57 -11.13 15.04
N PHE A 700 20.66 -11.53 14.17
CA PHE A 700 19.29 -11.88 14.52
C PHE A 700 18.93 -13.20 13.86
N GLU A 701 18.57 -14.18 14.67
CA GLU A 701 18.07 -15.46 14.20
C GLU A 701 16.54 -15.45 14.08
N GLN A 702 16.03 -15.99 12.98
CA GLN A 702 14.61 -16.22 12.77
C GLN A 702 14.30 -17.70 13.02
N ILE A 703 13.69 -18.00 14.15
CA ILE A 703 13.43 -19.34 14.62
C ILE A 703 11.94 -19.65 14.48
N PRO A 704 11.53 -20.68 13.71
CA PRO A 704 10.12 -21.03 13.55
C PRO A 704 9.41 -21.27 14.89
N LEU A 705 8.16 -20.84 15.06
CA LEU A 705 7.38 -21.13 16.26
C LEU A 705 7.15 -22.63 16.47
N LEU A 706 7.25 -23.43 15.41
CA LEU A 706 7.14 -24.89 15.45
C LEU A 706 8.50 -25.60 15.66
N GLU A 707 9.58 -24.88 15.94
CA GLU A 707 10.88 -25.45 16.19
C GLU A 707 10.85 -26.38 17.42
N GLU A 708 11.27 -27.63 17.24
CA GLU A 708 11.31 -28.61 18.32
C GLU A 708 12.35 -28.20 19.39
N GLY A 709 11.91 -28.09 20.64
CA GLY A 709 12.72 -27.61 21.74
C GLY A 709 12.92 -26.07 21.77
N GLY A 710 12.27 -25.36 20.85
CA GLY A 710 12.17 -23.90 20.81
C GLY A 710 13.53 -23.19 20.59
N ILE A 711 13.60 -21.95 21.06
CA ILE A 711 14.76 -21.05 20.87
C ILE A 711 16.06 -21.69 21.35
N GLU A 712 16.06 -22.28 22.53
CA GLU A 712 17.30 -22.83 23.14
C GLU A 712 17.87 -23.99 22.32
N ALA A 713 17.01 -24.91 21.85
CA ALA A 713 17.43 -26.04 21.04
C ALA A 713 18.02 -25.59 19.70
N PHE A 714 17.36 -24.63 19.05
CA PHE A 714 17.84 -24.05 17.79
C PHE A 714 19.21 -23.39 17.96
N ILE A 715 19.38 -22.51 18.94
CA ILE A 715 20.66 -21.79 19.18
C ILE A 715 21.78 -22.76 19.48
N ARG A 716 21.53 -23.81 20.27
CA ARG A 716 22.54 -24.83 20.57
C ARG A 716 22.95 -25.66 19.35
N ARG A 717 22.04 -25.90 18.43
CA ARG A 717 22.28 -26.70 17.23
C ARG A 717 22.88 -25.89 16.09
N GLU A 718 22.33 -24.69 15.83
CA GLU A 718 22.64 -23.92 14.61
C GLU A 718 23.64 -22.77 14.83
N VAL A 719 23.74 -22.21 16.04
CA VAL A 719 24.55 -21.01 16.30
C VAL A 719 25.82 -21.33 17.08
N LEU A 720 25.69 -21.98 18.24
CA LEU A 720 26.83 -22.20 19.12
C LEU A 720 27.98 -23.08 18.56
N PRO A 721 27.74 -24.03 17.62
CA PRO A 721 28.83 -24.76 16.99
C PRO A 721 29.78 -23.87 16.18
N TYR A 722 29.27 -22.79 15.63
CA TYR A 722 30.04 -21.82 14.81
C TYR A 722 30.49 -20.60 15.61
N THR A 723 29.74 -20.23 16.63
CA THR A 723 30.00 -19.06 17.50
C THR A 723 29.84 -19.43 18.98
N PRO A 724 30.76 -20.18 19.56
CA PRO A 724 30.61 -20.76 20.92
C PRO A 724 30.59 -19.71 22.04
N ASP A 725 30.92 -18.46 21.74
CA ASP A 725 30.89 -17.32 22.65
C ASP A 725 29.66 -16.43 22.50
N ALA A 726 28.71 -16.83 21.65
CA ALA A 726 27.45 -16.10 21.44
C ALA A 726 26.45 -16.32 22.58
N TRP A 727 25.58 -15.33 22.79
CA TRP A 727 24.46 -15.44 23.72
C TRP A 727 23.20 -14.74 23.16
N ILE A 728 22.06 -15.11 23.69
CA ILE A 728 20.75 -14.50 23.31
C ILE A 728 20.34 -13.41 24.29
N VAL A 729 19.59 -12.43 23.77
CA VAL A 729 18.96 -11.37 24.56
C VAL A 729 17.45 -11.58 24.53
N GLU A 730 16.93 -12.38 25.48
CA GLU A 730 15.52 -12.78 25.53
C GLU A 730 14.56 -11.59 25.60
N ALA A 731 14.93 -10.52 26.33
CA ALA A 731 14.10 -9.33 26.47
C ALA A 731 13.83 -8.61 25.14
N ASP A 732 14.67 -8.81 24.15
CA ASP A 732 14.56 -8.20 22.81
C ASP A 732 13.92 -9.15 21.78
N THR A 733 13.52 -10.36 22.19
CA THR A 733 12.87 -11.34 21.32
C THR A 733 11.50 -10.83 20.89
N LYS A 734 11.24 -10.87 19.58
CA LYS A 734 9.97 -10.46 18.99
C LYS A 734 9.35 -11.62 18.22
N VAL A 735 8.02 -11.66 18.19
CA VAL A 735 7.28 -12.59 17.33
C VAL A 735 6.93 -11.89 16.03
N GLY A 736 7.28 -12.52 14.91
CA GLY A 736 6.94 -12.07 13.56
C GLY A 736 6.14 -13.14 12.83
N TYR A 737 5.43 -12.71 11.78
CA TYR A 737 4.71 -13.60 10.88
C TYR A 737 5.01 -13.26 9.43
N GLU A 738 5.30 -14.30 8.62
CA GLU A 738 5.48 -14.18 7.18
C GLU A 738 4.95 -15.43 6.47
N VAL A 739 4.55 -15.28 5.21
CA VAL A 739 4.08 -16.38 4.39
C VAL A 739 5.04 -16.58 3.22
N SER A 740 5.94 -17.55 3.36
CA SER A 740 6.92 -17.91 2.34
C SER A 740 6.26 -18.72 1.21
N PHE A 741 5.27 -18.13 0.52
CA PHE A 741 4.40 -18.80 -0.44
C PHE A 741 5.20 -19.58 -1.50
N THR A 742 6.17 -18.93 -2.13
CA THR A 742 6.99 -19.51 -3.20
C THR A 742 7.76 -20.76 -2.73
N ARG A 743 8.21 -20.78 -1.47
CA ARG A 743 8.94 -21.92 -0.91
C ARG A 743 8.12 -23.21 -0.93
N HIS A 744 6.81 -23.11 -0.73
CA HIS A 744 5.91 -24.27 -0.63
C HIS A 744 5.51 -24.83 -1.99
N PHE A 745 5.58 -24.01 -3.05
CA PHE A 745 5.22 -24.39 -4.42
C PHE A 745 6.40 -24.36 -5.39
N TYR A 746 7.64 -24.14 -4.88
CA TYR A 746 8.82 -24.13 -5.72
C TYR A 746 9.11 -25.54 -6.25
N HIS A 747 9.02 -25.68 -7.55
CA HIS A 747 9.52 -26.84 -8.26
C HIS A 747 10.81 -26.42 -8.97
N PRO A 748 11.98 -27.03 -8.64
CA PRO A 748 13.21 -26.73 -9.36
C PRO A 748 13.00 -27.00 -10.84
N PRO A 749 13.35 -26.06 -11.74
CA PRO A 749 13.20 -26.28 -13.17
C PRO A 749 14.03 -27.49 -13.56
N GLN A 750 13.42 -28.44 -14.25
CA GLN A 750 14.16 -29.54 -14.87
C GLN A 750 15.06 -28.90 -15.93
N LEU A 751 16.38 -28.95 -15.69
CA LEU A 751 17.34 -28.48 -16.67
C LEU A 751 17.22 -29.33 -17.92
N ARG A 752 16.87 -28.70 -19.02
CA ARG A 752 16.83 -29.37 -20.34
C ARG A 752 18.25 -29.75 -20.75
N THR A 753 18.38 -30.90 -21.34
CA THR A 753 19.66 -31.31 -21.86
C THR A 753 20.09 -30.43 -23.06
N LEU A 754 21.40 -30.34 -23.30
CA LEU A 754 21.93 -29.64 -24.47
C LEU A 754 21.36 -30.19 -25.78
N ALA A 755 21.06 -31.50 -25.84
CA ALA A 755 20.46 -32.16 -26.98
C ALA A 755 19.02 -31.69 -27.24
N GLU A 756 18.21 -31.54 -26.19
CA GLU A 756 16.83 -31.01 -26.30
C GLU A 756 16.81 -29.53 -26.71
N ILE A 757 17.71 -28.72 -26.15
CA ILE A 757 17.83 -27.29 -26.52
C ILE A 757 18.29 -27.16 -27.98
N SER A 758 19.26 -27.99 -28.41
CA SER A 758 19.76 -27.97 -29.80
C SER A 758 18.67 -28.46 -30.78
N ALA A 759 17.87 -29.43 -30.40
CA ALA A 759 16.77 -29.93 -31.25
C ALA A 759 15.69 -28.85 -31.45
N ASP A 760 15.35 -28.10 -30.39
CA ASP A 760 14.36 -27.01 -30.49
C ASP A 760 14.90 -25.82 -31.31
N ILE A 761 16.17 -25.49 -31.17
CA ILE A 761 16.81 -24.44 -31.99
C ILE A 761 16.77 -24.81 -33.47
N LEU A 762 17.13 -26.07 -33.81
CA LEU A 762 17.06 -26.56 -35.18
C LEU A 762 15.62 -26.61 -35.72
N ALA A 763 14.64 -26.97 -34.90
CA ALA A 763 13.23 -26.95 -35.28
C ALA A 763 12.73 -25.52 -35.58
N LEU A 764 13.08 -24.52 -34.71
CA LEU A 764 12.77 -23.12 -34.93
C LEU A 764 13.46 -22.53 -36.16
N GLU A 765 14.71 -22.93 -36.43
CA GLU A 765 15.45 -22.51 -37.59
C GLU A 765 14.79 -23.04 -38.89
N GLN A 766 14.32 -24.27 -38.89
CA GLN A 766 13.62 -24.88 -40.00
C GLN A 766 12.23 -24.24 -40.24
N GLU A 767 11.49 -23.93 -39.17
CA GLU A 767 10.21 -23.19 -39.24
C GLU A 767 10.40 -21.77 -39.80
N THR A 768 11.51 -21.12 -39.46
CA THR A 768 11.87 -19.77 -39.94
C THR A 768 12.29 -19.80 -41.43
N GLU A 769 13.00 -20.82 -41.87
CA GLU A 769 13.34 -21.03 -43.30
C GLU A 769 12.07 -21.30 -44.15
N ASP A 770 11.13 -22.11 -43.62
CA ASP A 770 9.85 -22.37 -44.31
C ASP A 770 9.00 -21.09 -44.42
N LEU A 771 8.93 -20.24 -43.38
CA LEU A 771 8.27 -18.93 -43.40
C LEU A 771 8.94 -17.94 -44.37
N LEU A 772 10.27 -17.89 -44.43
CA LEU A 772 11.02 -17.10 -45.40
C LEU A 772 10.77 -17.59 -46.85
N HIS A 773 10.64 -18.90 -47.07
CA HIS A 773 10.27 -19.48 -48.35
C HIS A 773 8.85 -19.15 -48.79
N GLU A 774 7.87 -19.13 -47.86
CA GLU A 774 6.51 -18.71 -48.14
C GLU A 774 6.43 -17.20 -48.50
N ILE A 775 7.12 -16.34 -47.73
CA ILE A 775 7.16 -14.90 -48.00
C ILE A 775 7.82 -14.61 -49.33
N THR A 776 8.91 -15.29 -49.72
CA THR A 776 9.60 -15.07 -50.99
C THR A 776 8.84 -15.66 -52.18
N LYS A 777 8.05 -16.73 -52.01
CA LYS A 777 7.13 -17.24 -53.08
C LYS A 777 5.91 -16.35 -53.26
N GLY A 778 5.39 -15.72 -52.18
CA GLY A 778 4.30 -14.75 -52.28
C GLY A 778 4.69 -13.40 -52.89
N ALA A 779 5.97 -13.06 -52.90
CA ALA A 779 6.48 -11.83 -53.52
C ALA A 779 6.82 -11.98 -55.01
N THR A 780 6.74 -13.18 -55.55
CA THR A 780 7.04 -13.48 -56.99
C THR A 780 5.79 -13.94 -57.77
N ALA A 781 4.60 -13.88 -57.16
CA ALA A 781 3.29 -14.02 -57.79
C ALA A 781 2.54 -12.68 -57.72
#